data_f1df0a8ea6efcaa888b92b45223f4434
#
_entry.id   f1df0a8ea6efcaa888b92b45223f4434
#
_cell.length_a   1.000
_cell.length_b   1.000
_cell.length_c   1.000
_cell.angle_alpha   90.00
_cell.angle_beta   90.00
_cell.angle_gamma   90.00
#
_symmetry.space_group_name_H-M   'P 1'
#
loop_
_entity.id
_entity.type
_entity.pdbx_description
1 polymer ?
#
loop_
_entity_poly.entity_id
_entity_poly.type
_entity_poly.pdbx_seq_one_letter_code
_entity_poly.pdbx_strand_id
1 'polypeptide(L)'
;MNRNMPELLAPAGSFDIMKQAFQAGADAVYLGGQFFGARAFASNLTDLELLHAIEYTQLHQKKLYLTVNTLLKNDEIDRLFSYLKSPYEAGLQAVIVQDLGVAELIHRQFPDLELHASTQMSILNAYGAEYLKEMGFTRIVPARELSIQEIQQLKQKSGMELEVFVHGALCYSYSGMCLFSSMIGGRSGNRGRCAQPCRQTYVCINEDTNEDISRAINADTKEKTDAYRNGRINGPERYFLSPRDLCTLEQVPELIQAGVDSFKIEGRMKQAEYVVSAVQAYRQAIDDYRLHKSYPAEQWKEQLADIYNRGNFTDGYLHRHNGIEMMSMERNHHNGLEIGTVTKIRGGEFELALSRKLQKGDILEVRTRNASVIELTSGTDGMPGQQVMLRGKQLKEMRTGDLVYRTKNPTLCQMVLKKCEEGLKEKIHISVTLKKDFPVMIRMSCNGHRITVSGGMVTAAQKQPLQEAELRSKLKKTGDFPFETEDALIDIEMEENCFCSMKEFNQLRRKAMEDLQRVCSTQHRRLEVMESEQSPKYAFKPSQASAENAGWAALVSTKEQLQAALVCGTISRIELDADYFSVEELMQALHQIQERTLQGYICLPSIFRVDMEAQVRAIFELKADGYVLRTLDELGFAKKCQIPQPLVCDSSIYAYNDAAVMQLLHKSGLPDLHLTLPVELCKDELQELINQNPDAFWEWNVYGKQTVMLTTQCTRRNTEGCRKNQPDLTLVNSFRDAYGIHTVCQFCYNKIYQKLPVNLLEQRSELDSIAVYRLRFTDEDEEETLRILQRRMADSDYQGRFRKGME
;
A
#
# COMPACT_ATOMS: atom_id res chain seq x y z
N MET A 1 22.48 -19.36 14.95
CA MET A 1 21.59 -19.56 13.79
C MET A 1 21.86 -18.41 12.83
N ASN A 2 22.40 -18.68 11.65
CA ASN A 2 22.50 -17.68 10.57
C ASN A 2 21.08 -17.34 10.11
N ARG A 3 20.47 -16.30 10.69
CA ARG A 3 19.22 -15.76 10.15
C ARG A 3 19.56 -15.00 8.88
N ASN A 4 18.85 -15.29 7.80
CA ASN A 4 18.95 -14.47 6.60
C ASN A 4 18.56 -13.02 6.98
N MET A 5 19.36 -12.05 6.55
CA MET A 5 19.02 -10.64 6.71
C MET A 5 17.84 -10.29 5.78
N PRO A 6 16.96 -9.39 6.21
CA PRO A 6 15.82 -8.99 5.36
C PRO A 6 16.29 -8.30 4.09
N GLU A 7 15.60 -8.57 3.00
CA GLU A 7 15.69 -7.83 1.75
C GLU A 7 15.27 -6.37 1.98
N LEU A 8 16.00 -5.41 1.44
CA LEU A 8 15.60 -4.00 1.46
C LEU A 8 14.95 -3.62 0.13
N LEU A 9 13.62 -3.46 0.15
CA LEU A 9 12.80 -3.18 -1.00
C LEU A 9 12.48 -1.67 -1.11
N ALA A 10 13.02 -1.02 -2.14
CA ALA A 10 12.87 0.41 -2.37
C ALA A 10 11.77 0.71 -3.40
N PRO A 11 11.09 1.88 -3.29
CA PRO A 11 10.17 2.36 -4.31
C PRO A 11 10.95 3.00 -5.47
N ALA A 12 10.50 2.80 -6.71
CA ALA A 12 11.00 3.55 -7.85
C ALA A 12 9.85 4.13 -8.68
N GLY A 13 9.86 5.45 -8.87
CA GLY A 13 8.93 6.17 -9.74
C GLY A 13 9.46 6.36 -11.16
N SER A 14 10.74 6.10 -11.41
CA SER A 14 11.38 6.18 -12.71
C SER A 14 12.60 5.25 -12.79
N PHE A 15 13.10 5.01 -14.00
CA PHE A 15 14.31 4.22 -14.22
C PHE A 15 15.53 4.80 -13.50
N ASP A 16 15.68 6.13 -13.48
CA ASP A 16 16.82 6.78 -12.80
C ASP A 16 16.73 6.63 -11.28
N ILE A 17 15.55 6.79 -10.69
CA ILE A 17 15.36 6.56 -9.24
C ILE A 17 15.66 5.09 -8.88
N MET A 18 15.31 4.13 -9.74
CA MET A 18 15.65 2.72 -9.57
C MET A 18 17.17 2.52 -9.48
N LYS A 19 17.94 3.07 -10.44
CA LYS A 19 19.41 3.00 -10.44
C LYS A 19 20.00 3.57 -9.16
N GLN A 20 19.52 4.74 -8.75
CA GLN A 20 19.96 5.42 -7.53
C GLN A 20 19.61 4.66 -6.26
N ALA A 21 18.42 4.01 -6.21
CA ALA A 21 18.03 3.17 -5.09
C ALA A 21 18.97 1.96 -4.93
N PHE A 22 19.34 1.31 -6.02
CA PHE A 22 20.30 0.21 -6.00
C PHE A 22 21.70 0.68 -5.58
N GLN A 23 22.14 1.82 -6.09
CA GLN A 23 23.41 2.41 -5.67
C GLN A 23 23.42 2.77 -4.18
N ALA A 24 22.29 3.19 -3.63
CA ALA A 24 22.12 3.49 -2.21
C ALA A 24 22.13 2.24 -1.33
N GLY A 25 22.01 1.03 -1.89
CA GLY A 25 22.06 -0.25 -1.18
C GLY A 25 20.75 -1.03 -1.13
N ALA A 26 19.77 -0.73 -1.98
CA ALA A 26 18.58 -1.58 -2.10
C ALA A 26 18.94 -2.95 -2.70
N ASP A 27 18.26 -4.00 -2.22
CA ASP A 27 18.36 -5.37 -2.76
C ASP A 27 17.34 -5.59 -3.87
N ALA A 28 16.16 -4.98 -3.71
CA ALA A 28 15.06 -5.04 -4.66
C ALA A 28 14.41 -3.68 -4.83
N VAL A 29 13.72 -3.49 -5.96
CA VAL A 29 12.83 -2.34 -6.20
C VAL A 29 11.45 -2.80 -6.62
N TYR A 30 10.43 -2.01 -6.24
CA TYR A 30 9.11 -2.16 -6.81
C TYR A 30 8.71 -0.91 -7.57
N LEU A 31 8.11 -1.10 -8.73
CA LEU A 31 7.69 -0.03 -9.63
C LEU A 31 6.36 -0.35 -10.31
N GLY A 32 5.78 0.62 -10.98
CA GLY A 32 4.58 0.47 -11.81
C GLY A 32 4.90 0.69 -13.27
N GLY A 33 4.28 -0.12 -14.11
CA GLY A 33 4.17 0.18 -15.54
C GLY A 33 2.97 1.09 -15.81
N GLN A 34 2.63 1.28 -17.07
CA GLN A 34 1.55 2.19 -17.50
C GLN A 34 0.17 1.78 -17.00
N PHE A 35 -0.06 0.48 -16.71
CA PHE A 35 -1.35 -0.07 -16.35
C PHE A 35 -1.32 -0.77 -14.99
N PHE A 36 -2.48 -0.97 -14.39
CA PHE A 36 -2.76 -1.84 -13.24
C PHE A 36 -2.03 -1.52 -11.92
N GLY A 37 -1.38 -0.38 -11.82
CA GLY A 37 -0.66 0.01 -10.60
C GLY A 37 -1.44 0.98 -9.70
N ALA A 38 -1.42 0.78 -8.37
CA ALA A 38 -2.11 1.59 -7.37
C ALA A 38 -1.59 3.04 -7.22
N ARG A 39 -0.80 3.55 -8.14
CA ARG A 39 -0.30 4.93 -8.22
C ARG A 39 -0.41 5.43 -9.65
N ALA A 40 -1.65 5.61 -10.15
CA ALA A 40 -1.93 6.04 -11.52
C ALA A 40 -1.29 7.39 -11.88
N PHE A 41 -1.05 8.26 -10.89
CA PHE A 41 -0.43 9.58 -11.07
C PHE A 41 1.10 9.60 -10.89
N ALA A 42 1.75 8.47 -10.68
CA ALA A 42 3.21 8.36 -10.72
C ALA A 42 3.72 8.41 -12.16
N SER A 43 5.00 8.72 -12.36
CA SER A 43 5.64 8.79 -13.69
C SER A 43 5.81 7.41 -14.35
N ASN A 44 5.19 6.37 -13.87
CA ASN A 44 5.23 4.98 -14.31
C ASN A 44 6.06 4.71 -15.57
N LEU A 45 6.75 3.59 -15.64
CA LEU A 45 7.63 3.23 -16.75
C LEU A 45 6.83 2.87 -18.01
N THR A 46 7.33 3.26 -19.16
CA THR A 46 6.89 2.72 -20.45
C THR A 46 7.28 1.25 -20.56
N ASP A 47 6.67 0.51 -21.49
CA ASP A 47 6.98 -0.91 -21.71
C ASP A 47 8.46 -1.13 -22.03
N LEU A 48 9.05 -0.24 -22.85
CA LEU A 48 10.47 -0.30 -23.19
C LEU A 48 11.37 -0.03 -21.98
N GLU A 49 11.05 0.98 -21.17
CA GLU A 49 11.79 1.26 -19.93
C GLU A 49 11.66 0.11 -18.92
N LEU A 50 10.51 -0.55 -18.88
CA LEU A 50 10.30 -1.72 -18.02
C LEU A 50 11.20 -2.89 -18.44
N LEU A 51 11.31 -3.18 -19.74
CA LEU A 51 12.23 -4.19 -20.25
C LEU A 51 13.69 -3.85 -19.93
N HIS A 52 14.10 -2.60 -20.14
CA HIS A 52 15.43 -2.14 -19.75
C HIS A 52 15.68 -2.23 -18.23
N ALA A 53 14.63 -1.98 -17.42
CA ALA A 53 14.74 -2.14 -15.96
C ALA A 53 14.95 -3.59 -15.55
N ILE A 54 14.27 -4.54 -16.21
CA ILE A 54 14.45 -5.98 -15.98
C ILE A 54 15.87 -6.40 -16.37
N GLU A 55 16.36 -5.99 -17.54
CA GLU A 55 17.72 -6.28 -18.01
C GLU A 55 18.79 -5.70 -17.07
N TYR A 56 18.60 -4.46 -16.60
CA TYR A 56 19.47 -3.82 -15.63
C TYR A 56 19.54 -4.59 -14.31
N THR A 57 18.39 -5.03 -13.77
CA THR A 57 18.36 -5.77 -12.52
C THR A 57 19.04 -7.13 -12.63
N GLN A 58 18.87 -7.82 -13.75
CA GLN A 58 19.55 -9.10 -14.00
C GLN A 58 21.07 -8.92 -14.04
N LEU A 59 21.55 -7.91 -14.78
CA LEU A 59 22.97 -7.60 -14.87
C LEU A 59 23.62 -7.42 -13.49
N HIS A 60 22.93 -6.71 -12.59
CA HIS A 60 23.42 -6.37 -11.25
C HIS A 60 22.96 -7.32 -10.14
N GLN A 61 22.42 -8.49 -10.49
CA GLN A 61 21.88 -9.46 -9.53
C GLN A 61 20.92 -8.83 -8.51
N LYS A 62 20.11 -7.89 -8.98
CA LYS A 62 19.07 -7.21 -8.21
C LYS A 62 17.70 -7.76 -8.57
N LYS A 63 16.69 -7.43 -7.77
CA LYS A 63 15.33 -7.88 -7.98
C LYS A 63 14.40 -6.71 -8.36
N LEU A 64 13.41 -7.03 -9.21
CA LEU A 64 12.38 -6.09 -9.61
C LEU A 64 11.00 -6.71 -9.45
N TYR A 65 10.10 -5.98 -8.78
CA TYR A 65 8.72 -6.38 -8.58
C TYR A 65 7.78 -5.39 -9.25
N LEU A 66 6.94 -5.89 -10.16
CA LEU A 66 5.98 -5.07 -10.88
C LEU A 66 4.66 -5.00 -10.10
N THR A 67 4.12 -3.80 -9.90
CA THR A 67 2.81 -3.66 -9.27
C THR A 67 1.68 -3.87 -10.27
N VAL A 68 0.85 -4.88 -10.00
CA VAL A 68 -0.43 -5.18 -10.67
C VAL A 68 -1.50 -5.22 -9.56
N ASN A 69 -1.51 -4.18 -8.72
CA ASN A 69 -2.20 -4.17 -7.44
C ASN A 69 -3.42 -3.23 -7.41
N THR A 70 -4.18 -3.24 -8.48
CA THR A 70 -5.51 -2.63 -8.56
C THR A 70 -6.57 -3.71 -8.78
N LEU A 71 -7.81 -3.42 -8.40
CA LEU A 71 -8.96 -4.21 -8.83
C LEU A 71 -9.20 -3.95 -10.30
N LEU A 72 -9.39 -5.00 -11.09
CA LEU A 72 -9.61 -4.92 -12.54
C LEU A 72 -11.07 -5.22 -12.87
N LYS A 73 -11.63 -4.45 -13.81
CA LYS A 73 -12.92 -4.74 -14.44
C LYS A 73 -12.74 -5.81 -15.53
N ASN A 74 -13.83 -6.43 -15.97
CA ASN A 74 -13.78 -7.47 -17.01
C ASN A 74 -13.09 -7.00 -18.30
N ASP A 75 -13.41 -5.80 -18.78
CA ASP A 75 -12.82 -5.21 -19.98
C ASP A 75 -11.32 -4.91 -19.87
N GLU A 76 -10.79 -4.82 -18.65
CA GLU A 76 -9.37 -4.60 -18.39
C GLU A 76 -8.58 -5.91 -18.32
N ILE A 77 -9.22 -7.01 -17.93
CA ILE A 77 -8.58 -8.34 -17.80
C ILE A 77 -8.03 -8.81 -19.13
N ASP A 78 -8.71 -8.55 -20.24
CA ASP A 78 -8.27 -8.96 -21.58
C ASP A 78 -6.89 -8.41 -21.96
N ARG A 79 -6.49 -7.29 -21.33
CA ARG A 79 -5.19 -6.67 -21.56
C ARG A 79 -4.07 -7.23 -20.66
N LEU A 80 -4.43 -7.99 -19.63
CA LEU A 80 -3.47 -8.47 -18.63
C LEU A 80 -2.40 -9.36 -19.25
N PHE A 81 -2.80 -10.32 -20.10
CA PHE A 81 -1.87 -11.23 -20.75
C PHE A 81 -0.86 -10.49 -21.63
N SER A 82 -1.37 -9.64 -22.53
CA SER A 82 -0.50 -8.87 -23.44
C SER A 82 0.44 -7.92 -22.68
N TYR A 83 0.00 -7.36 -21.57
CA TYR A 83 0.81 -6.49 -20.72
C TYR A 83 1.94 -7.23 -20.02
N LEU A 84 1.71 -8.45 -19.52
CA LEU A 84 2.68 -9.23 -18.76
C LEU A 84 3.58 -10.11 -19.62
N LYS A 85 3.19 -10.45 -20.86
CA LYS A 85 3.94 -11.38 -21.74
C LYS A 85 5.40 -10.96 -21.90
N SER A 86 5.67 -9.77 -22.40
CA SER A 86 7.04 -9.33 -22.65
C SER A 86 7.88 -9.17 -21.37
N PRO A 87 7.38 -8.59 -20.26
CA PRO A 87 8.09 -8.60 -18.98
C PRO A 87 8.39 -10.00 -18.43
N TYR A 88 7.44 -10.93 -18.54
CA TYR A 88 7.64 -12.31 -18.13
C TYR A 88 8.76 -13.00 -18.94
N GLU A 89 8.70 -12.91 -20.26
CA GLU A 89 9.70 -13.48 -21.17
C GLU A 89 11.09 -12.85 -20.96
N ALA A 90 11.14 -11.55 -20.62
CA ALA A 90 12.36 -10.85 -20.24
C ALA A 90 12.94 -11.31 -18.90
N GLY A 91 12.19 -12.04 -18.07
CA GLY A 91 12.64 -12.58 -16.79
C GLY A 91 12.22 -11.78 -15.56
N LEU A 92 11.09 -11.07 -15.59
CA LEU A 92 10.49 -10.45 -14.41
C LEU A 92 10.31 -11.49 -13.30
N GLN A 93 10.74 -11.18 -12.06
CA GLN A 93 10.71 -12.15 -10.95
C GLN A 93 9.35 -12.27 -10.30
N ALA A 94 8.72 -11.14 -9.96
CA ALA A 94 7.46 -11.15 -9.20
C ALA A 94 6.53 -10.01 -9.58
N VAL A 95 5.25 -10.23 -9.28
CA VAL A 95 4.21 -9.18 -9.32
C VAL A 95 3.54 -9.03 -7.96
N ILE A 96 3.18 -7.80 -7.61
CA ILE A 96 2.42 -7.49 -6.40
C ILE A 96 0.96 -7.35 -6.79
N VAL A 97 0.07 -8.19 -6.26
CA VAL A 97 -1.32 -8.33 -6.69
C VAL A 97 -2.29 -8.12 -5.53
N GLN A 98 -3.45 -7.51 -5.81
CA GLN A 98 -4.58 -7.37 -4.88
C GLN A 98 -5.77 -8.23 -5.29
N ASP A 99 -6.09 -8.26 -6.56
CA ASP A 99 -7.28 -8.90 -7.13
C ASP A 99 -7.13 -10.43 -7.19
N LEU A 100 -8.08 -11.16 -6.62
CA LEU A 100 -8.04 -12.62 -6.57
C LEU A 100 -8.12 -13.26 -7.96
N GLY A 101 -8.93 -12.67 -8.86
CA GLY A 101 -9.06 -13.15 -10.24
C GLY A 101 -7.78 -12.91 -11.05
N VAL A 102 -7.19 -11.73 -10.89
CA VAL A 102 -5.90 -11.38 -11.51
C VAL A 102 -4.80 -12.34 -11.03
N ALA A 103 -4.76 -12.65 -9.72
CA ALA A 103 -3.80 -13.59 -9.16
C ALA A 103 -3.92 -14.98 -9.78
N GLU A 104 -5.15 -15.50 -9.88
CA GLU A 104 -5.44 -16.79 -10.51
C GLU A 104 -5.01 -16.83 -11.99
N LEU A 105 -5.36 -15.79 -12.73
CA LEU A 105 -5.00 -15.70 -14.15
C LEU A 105 -3.47 -15.66 -14.34
N ILE A 106 -2.76 -14.89 -13.52
CA ILE A 106 -1.30 -14.81 -13.56
C ILE A 106 -0.67 -16.16 -13.18
N HIS A 107 -1.12 -16.77 -12.10
CA HIS A 107 -0.60 -18.07 -11.65
C HIS A 107 -0.75 -19.16 -12.73
N ARG A 108 -1.86 -19.14 -13.45
CA ARG A 108 -2.13 -20.12 -14.52
C ARG A 108 -1.33 -19.84 -15.79
N GLN A 109 -1.23 -18.58 -16.21
CA GLN A 109 -0.63 -18.21 -17.50
C GLN A 109 0.88 -17.99 -17.42
N PHE A 110 1.40 -17.61 -16.26
CA PHE A 110 2.78 -17.27 -16.01
C PHE A 110 3.32 -18.00 -14.76
N PRO A 111 3.47 -19.36 -14.84
CA PRO A 111 3.69 -20.21 -13.65
C PRO A 111 4.99 -19.92 -12.90
N ASP A 112 6.01 -19.36 -13.59
CA ASP A 112 7.29 -19.01 -12.98
C ASP A 112 7.33 -17.57 -12.43
N LEU A 113 6.21 -16.85 -12.45
CA LEU A 113 6.10 -15.50 -11.93
C LEU A 113 5.61 -15.55 -10.48
N GLU A 114 6.44 -15.13 -9.55
CA GLU A 114 6.07 -15.10 -8.12
C GLU A 114 4.94 -14.12 -7.85
N LEU A 115 3.96 -14.54 -7.03
CA LEU A 115 2.87 -13.72 -6.58
C LEU A 115 3.13 -13.18 -5.18
N HIS A 116 3.18 -11.87 -5.04
CA HIS A 116 3.26 -11.18 -3.75
C HIS A 116 1.91 -10.53 -3.43
N ALA A 117 1.30 -10.92 -2.30
CA ALA A 117 0.04 -10.36 -1.88
C ALA A 117 0.21 -8.90 -1.45
N SER A 118 -0.51 -7.99 -2.10
CA SER A 118 -0.52 -6.58 -1.75
C SER A 118 -1.07 -6.36 -0.34
N THR A 119 -0.56 -5.35 0.37
CA THR A 119 -1.16 -4.91 1.65
C THR A 119 -2.64 -4.52 1.53
N GLN A 120 -3.12 -4.27 0.32
CA GLN A 120 -4.53 -3.98 0.03
C GLN A 120 -5.44 -5.22 0.17
N MET A 121 -4.88 -6.42 0.28
CA MET A 121 -5.63 -7.64 0.65
C MET A 121 -5.92 -7.70 2.15
N SER A 122 -5.38 -6.80 2.96
CA SER A 122 -5.64 -6.61 4.40
C SER A 122 -5.46 -7.86 5.26
N ILE A 123 -4.44 -8.66 4.99
CA ILE A 123 -4.18 -9.89 5.75
C ILE A 123 -3.66 -9.54 7.15
N LEU A 124 -4.33 -10.05 8.17
CA LEU A 124 -4.09 -9.78 9.58
C LEU A 124 -3.68 -11.01 10.39
N ASN A 125 -3.97 -12.21 9.88
CA ASN A 125 -3.68 -13.45 10.61
C ASN A 125 -3.27 -14.59 9.67
N ALA A 126 -2.93 -15.74 10.27
CA ALA A 126 -2.42 -16.89 9.52
C ALA A 126 -3.48 -17.57 8.65
N TYR A 127 -4.77 -17.41 8.93
CA TYR A 127 -5.83 -18.05 8.15
C TYR A 127 -5.93 -17.46 6.75
N GLY A 128 -5.93 -16.14 6.63
CA GLY A 128 -5.87 -15.46 5.35
C GLY A 128 -4.55 -15.73 4.61
N ALA A 129 -3.44 -15.78 5.34
CA ALA A 129 -2.14 -16.12 4.78
C ALA A 129 -2.11 -17.55 4.19
N GLU A 130 -2.63 -18.54 4.92
CA GLU A 130 -2.73 -19.93 4.45
C GLU A 130 -3.65 -20.04 3.22
N TYR A 131 -4.76 -19.31 3.20
CA TYR A 131 -5.65 -19.25 2.04
C TYR A 131 -4.94 -18.72 0.79
N LEU A 132 -4.18 -17.63 0.91
CA LEU A 132 -3.41 -17.08 -0.21
C LEU A 132 -2.26 -18.00 -0.63
N LYS A 133 -1.64 -18.71 0.30
CA LYS A 133 -0.61 -19.71 -0.01
C LYS A 133 -1.15 -20.82 -0.91
N GLU A 134 -2.36 -21.29 -0.65
CA GLU A 134 -3.04 -22.29 -1.49
C GLU A 134 -3.36 -21.76 -2.88
N MET A 135 -3.52 -20.44 -3.03
CA MET A 135 -3.66 -19.77 -4.34
C MET A 135 -2.33 -19.54 -5.08
N GLY A 136 -1.19 -19.97 -4.52
CA GLY A 136 0.12 -19.82 -5.13
C GLY A 136 0.88 -18.56 -4.76
N PHE A 137 0.40 -17.75 -3.81
CA PHE A 137 1.18 -16.62 -3.31
C PHE A 137 2.40 -17.13 -2.52
N THR A 138 3.55 -16.50 -2.75
CA THR A 138 4.82 -16.83 -2.10
C THR A 138 5.17 -15.87 -0.98
N ARG A 139 4.70 -14.61 -1.08
CA ARG A 139 4.98 -13.53 -0.13
C ARG A 139 3.71 -12.76 0.21
N ILE A 140 3.62 -12.30 1.46
CA ILE A 140 2.53 -11.45 1.94
C ILE A 140 3.07 -10.11 2.41
N VAL A 141 2.41 -9.03 1.98
CA VAL A 141 2.55 -7.71 2.62
C VAL A 141 1.35 -7.55 3.56
N PRO A 142 1.49 -7.86 4.86
CA PRO A 142 0.37 -7.83 5.79
C PRO A 142 -0.15 -6.40 5.98
N ALA A 143 -1.30 -6.28 6.63
CA ALA A 143 -1.83 -5.00 7.06
C ALA A 143 -0.82 -4.26 7.95
N ARG A 144 -0.75 -2.95 7.81
CA ARG A 144 0.22 -2.08 8.53
C ARG A 144 -0.12 -1.90 10.01
N GLU A 145 -1.28 -2.35 10.40
CA GLU A 145 -1.87 -2.23 11.74
C GLU A 145 -1.41 -3.34 12.70
N LEU A 146 -0.57 -4.27 12.23
CA LEU A 146 -0.03 -5.35 13.06
C LEU A 146 1.06 -4.86 14.01
N SER A 147 1.02 -5.35 15.23
CA SER A 147 2.11 -5.26 16.21
C SER A 147 3.25 -6.23 15.86
N ILE A 148 4.44 -6.02 16.44
CA ILE A 148 5.57 -6.93 16.27
C ILE A 148 5.22 -8.36 16.68
N GLN A 149 4.44 -8.53 17.74
CA GLN A 149 4.01 -9.85 18.22
C GLN A 149 3.09 -10.54 17.20
N GLU A 150 2.14 -9.81 16.61
CA GLU A 150 1.25 -10.36 15.57
C GLU A 150 2.03 -10.71 14.30
N ILE A 151 2.98 -9.87 13.88
CA ILE A 151 3.88 -10.17 12.76
C ILE A 151 4.66 -11.47 13.03
N GLN A 152 5.21 -11.63 14.22
CA GLN A 152 5.92 -12.84 14.60
C GLN A 152 5.01 -14.08 14.59
N GLN A 153 3.79 -13.97 15.10
CA GLN A 153 2.82 -15.07 15.09
C GLN A 153 2.38 -15.43 13.67
N LEU A 154 2.13 -14.42 12.83
CA LEU A 154 1.80 -14.61 11.43
C LEU A 154 2.91 -15.38 10.70
N LYS A 155 4.18 -14.96 10.89
CA LYS A 155 5.36 -15.65 10.35
C LYS A 155 5.45 -17.10 10.79
N GLN A 156 5.32 -17.34 12.08
CA GLN A 156 5.47 -18.67 12.66
C GLN A 156 4.37 -19.65 12.23
N LYS A 157 3.11 -19.18 12.17
CA LYS A 157 1.97 -20.01 11.83
C LYS A 157 1.84 -20.28 10.33
N SER A 158 2.03 -19.27 9.46
CA SER A 158 1.87 -19.42 8.01
C SER A 158 3.11 -19.97 7.31
N GLY A 159 4.31 -19.70 7.85
CA GLY A 159 5.59 -20.04 7.23
C GLY A 159 5.86 -19.32 5.91
N MET A 160 5.05 -18.34 5.52
CA MET A 160 5.21 -17.56 4.30
C MET A 160 6.28 -16.48 4.45
N GLU A 161 6.79 -15.96 3.32
CA GLU A 161 7.60 -14.75 3.35
C GLU A 161 6.74 -13.54 3.72
N LEU A 162 7.24 -12.74 4.66
CA LEU A 162 6.60 -11.50 5.10
C LEU A 162 7.39 -10.27 4.68
N GLU A 163 6.71 -9.33 4.03
CA GLU A 163 7.23 -8.02 3.63
C GLU A 163 6.52 -6.94 4.43
N VAL A 164 7.24 -6.18 5.25
CA VAL A 164 6.65 -5.19 6.15
C VAL A 164 7.09 -3.78 5.76
N PHE A 165 6.13 -2.84 5.74
CA PHE A 165 6.47 -1.43 5.56
C PHE A 165 7.24 -0.90 6.77
N VAL A 166 8.39 -0.26 6.50
CA VAL A 166 9.28 0.28 7.53
C VAL A 166 9.39 1.80 7.48
N HIS A 167 9.08 2.44 6.34
CA HIS A 167 9.22 3.89 6.17
C HIS A 167 8.18 4.47 5.22
N GLY A 168 7.78 5.71 5.49
CA GLY A 168 6.98 6.55 4.60
C GLY A 168 5.51 6.66 5.00
N ALA A 169 4.66 7.06 4.06
CA ALA A 169 3.27 7.42 4.35
C ALA A 169 2.44 6.25 4.89
N LEU A 170 1.73 6.50 6.01
CA LEU A 170 0.70 5.60 6.51
C LEU A 170 -0.67 5.94 5.93
N CYS A 171 -1.47 4.91 5.66
CA CYS A 171 -2.90 5.06 5.44
C CYS A 171 -3.61 5.16 6.79
N TYR A 172 -4.70 5.93 6.87
CA TYR A 172 -5.53 6.01 8.07
C TYR A 172 -6.44 4.78 8.22
N SER A 173 -6.93 4.27 7.09
CA SER A 173 -7.72 3.04 7.00
C SER A 173 -6.82 1.83 6.86
N TYR A 174 -7.32 0.66 7.24
CA TYR A 174 -6.82 -0.60 6.73
C TYR A 174 -6.71 -0.52 5.20
N SER A 175 -5.52 -0.85 4.67
CA SER A 175 -5.27 -0.73 3.24
C SER A 175 -6.16 -1.72 2.47
N GLY A 176 -6.84 -1.25 1.41
CA GLY A 176 -7.82 -2.06 0.68
C GLY A 176 -9.26 -1.89 1.17
N MET A 177 -9.48 -1.52 2.45
CA MET A 177 -10.80 -1.39 3.05
C MET A 177 -11.31 0.06 3.09
N CYS A 178 -10.88 0.91 2.16
CA CYS A 178 -11.25 2.32 2.10
C CYS A 178 -11.98 2.64 0.80
N LEU A 179 -13.25 2.99 0.91
CA LEU A 179 -14.10 3.47 -0.17
C LEU A 179 -14.33 5.00 -0.13
N PHE A 180 -13.62 5.72 0.77
CA PHE A 180 -13.91 7.12 1.04
C PHE A 180 -13.77 7.99 -0.22
N SER A 181 -12.65 7.87 -0.91
CA SER A 181 -12.40 8.62 -2.16
C SER A 181 -13.33 8.19 -3.30
N SER A 182 -13.72 6.92 -3.33
CA SER A 182 -14.64 6.35 -4.29
C SER A 182 -16.03 6.95 -4.16
N MET A 183 -16.58 6.92 -2.96
CA MET A 183 -17.96 7.31 -2.71
C MET A 183 -18.16 8.84 -2.87
N ILE A 184 -17.18 9.64 -2.47
CA ILE A 184 -17.26 11.10 -2.60
C ILE A 184 -17.09 11.53 -4.07
N GLY A 185 -16.00 11.10 -4.71
CA GLY A 185 -15.53 11.69 -5.96
C GLY A 185 -15.42 10.74 -7.15
N GLY A 186 -15.81 9.46 -7.03
CA GLY A 186 -15.65 8.47 -8.12
C GLY A 186 -14.21 8.01 -8.36
N ARG A 187 -13.27 8.37 -7.49
CA ARG A 187 -11.85 8.06 -7.63
C ARG A 187 -11.45 6.95 -6.66
N SER A 188 -11.45 5.71 -7.14
CA SER A 188 -11.18 4.55 -6.28
C SER A 188 -9.72 4.48 -5.83
N GLY A 189 -9.53 4.32 -4.51
CA GLY A 189 -8.22 4.03 -3.92
C GLY A 189 -7.70 2.64 -4.31
N ASN A 190 -8.60 1.67 -4.45
CA ASN A 190 -8.28 0.31 -4.88
C ASN A 190 -8.01 0.19 -6.40
N ARG A 191 -8.25 1.28 -7.14
CA ARG A 191 -7.89 1.42 -8.56
C ARG A 191 -6.80 2.47 -8.79
N GLY A 192 -6.07 2.84 -7.71
CA GLY A 192 -4.90 3.72 -7.78
C GLY A 192 -5.19 5.21 -7.90
N ARG A 193 -6.44 5.66 -7.77
CA ARG A 193 -6.86 7.05 -8.02
C ARG A 193 -7.28 7.83 -6.77
N CYS A 194 -6.88 7.38 -5.58
CA CYS A 194 -7.27 8.00 -4.32
C CYS A 194 -7.02 9.52 -4.27
N ALA A 195 -8.07 10.30 -4.00
CA ALA A 195 -8.00 11.76 -3.81
C ALA A 195 -7.51 12.17 -2.41
N GLN A 196 -7.23 11.22 -1.52
CA GLN A 196 -6.78 11.44 -0.15
C GLN A 196 -7.74 12.30 0.71
N PRO A 197 -9.05 11.99 0.78
CA PRO A 197 -9.97 12.75 1.63
C PRO A 197 -9.58 12.71 3.11
N CYS A 198 -8.91 11.64 3.58
CA CYS A 198 -8.35 11.57 4.93
C CYS A 198 -7.28 12.65 5.23
N ARG A 199 -6.78 13.36 4.22
CA ARG A 199 -5.82 14.46 4.36
C ARG A 199 -6.48 15.85 4.26
N GLN A 200 -7.81 15.91 4.31
CA GLN A 200 -8.58 17.15 4.40
C GLN A 200 -8.87 17.50 5.86
N THR A 201 -9.30 18.73 6.08
CA THR A 201 -9.73 19.20 7.40
C THR A 201 -11.19 18.87 7.65
N TYR A 202 -11.50 18.62 8.91
CA TYR A 202 -12.85 18.34 9.41
C TYR A 202 -13.11 19.08 10.71
N VAL A 203 -14.39 19.32 11.00
CA VAL A 203 -14.88 19.60 12.34
C VAL A 203 -15.43 18.29 12.91
N CYS A 204 -15.18 18.01 14.19
CA CYS A 204 -15.66 16.80 14.84
C CYS A 204 -16.71 17.16 15.89
N ILE A 205 -17.90 16.58 15.76
CA ILE A 205 -19.09 16.91 16.58
C ILE A 205 -19.48 15.67 17.37
N ASN A 206 -19.81 15.85 18.65
CA ASN A 206 -20.45 14.84 19.46
C ASN A 206 -21.97 14.84 19.16
N GLU A 207 -22.55 13.71 18.80
CA GLU A 207 -23.95 13.63 18.36
C GLU A 207 -24.96 13.93 19.47
N ASP A 208 -24.69 13.54 20.71
CA ASP A 208 -25.59 13.76 21.83
C ASP A 208 -25.63 15.21 22.33
N THR A 209 -24.45 15.82 22.44
CA THR A 209 -24.33 17.18 23.00
C THR A 209 -24.33 18.25 21.93
N ASN A 210 -24.20 17.87 20.68
CA ASN A 210 -24.00 18.75 19.53
C ASN A 210 -22.81 19.71 19.71
N GLU A 211 -21.85 19.34 20.57
CA GLU A 211 -20.65 20.12 20.87
C GLU A 211 -19.52 19.81 19.91
N ASP A 212 -18.81 20.84 19.47
CA ASP A 212 -17.57 20.68 18.71
C ASP A 212 -16.43 20.25 19.64
N ILE A 213 -15.99 19.01 19.49
CA ILE A 213 -14.87 18.43 20.27
C ILE A 213 -13.49 18.72 19.68
N SER A 214 -13.42 19.39 18.53
CA SER A 214 -12.15 19.75 17.87
C SER A 214 -11.27 20.65 18.75
N ARG A 215 -11.84 21.33 19.73
CA ARG A 215 -11.17 22.23 20.69
C ARG A 215 -10.56 21.51 21.89
N ALA A 216 -11.00 20.32 22.23
CA ALA A 216 -10.53 19.58 23.40
C ALA A 216 -9.03 19.19 23.34
N ILE A 217 -8.44 19.29 22.15
CA ILE A 217 -7.04 18.90 21.91
C ILE A 217 -6.03 19.94 22.45
N ASN A 218 -6.44 21.19 22.67
CA ASN A 218 -5.63 22.26 23.29
C ASN A 218 -6.26 22.68 24.61
N ALA A 219 -5.85 22.06 25.71
CA ALA A 219 -6.45 22.12 27.03
C ALA A 219 -6.49 23.50 27.75
N ASP A 220 -6.06 24.60 27.11
CA ASP A 220 -5.99 25.94 27.77
C ASP A 220 -7.18 26.88 27.52
N THR A 221 -8.19 26.48 26.74
CA THR A 221 -9.35 27.33 26.51
C THR A 221 -10.64 26.58 26.84
N LYS A 222 -11.22 26.89 28.01
CA LYS A 222 -12.48 26.32 28.54
C LYS A 222 -13.77 26.92 27.94
N GLU A 223 -13.79 27.43 26.74
CA GLU A 223 -15.03 27.95 26.15
C GLU A 223 -15.72 26.87 25.31
N LYS A 224 -16.82 26.33 25.84
CA LYS A 224 -17.78 25.50 25.12
C LYS A 224 -18.57 26.40 24.16
N THR A 225 -18.56 26.08 22.88
CA THR A 225 -19.39 26.81 21.89
C THR A 225 -20.16 25.79 21.06
N ASP A 226 -21.45 26.14 20.82
CA ASP A 226 -22.29 25.35 19.90
C ASP A 226 -21.62 25.18 18.56
N ALA A 227 -21.54 23.91 18.09
CA ALA A 227 -20.94 23.56 16.81
C ALA A 227 -21.70 24.20 15.62
N TYR A 228 -22.97 24.49 15.83
CA TYR A 228 -23.82 25.15 14.85
C TYR A 228 -24.39 26.46 15.42
N ARG A 229 -23.89 27.60 14.96
CA ARG A 229 -24.49 28.90 15.25
C ARG A 229 -24.92 29.55 13.92
N ASN A 230 -26.22 29.80 13.76
CA ASN A 230 -26.81 30.40 12.54
C ASN A 230 -26.50 29.61 11.24
N GLY A 231 -26.50 28.27 11.26
CA GLY A 231 -26.25 27.44 10.10
C GLY A 231 -24.79 27.46 9.62
N ARG A 232 -23.85 27.96 10.43
CA ARG A 232 -22.42 27.95 10.16
C ARG A 232 -21.70 27.03 11.14
N ILE A 233 -20.77 26.24 10.63
CA ILE A 233 -19.87 25.42 11.44
C ILE A 233 -18.86 26.34 12.14
N ASN A 234 -18.85 26.38 13.48
CA ASN A 234 -18.03 27.27 14.28
C ASN A 234 -16.98 26.52 15.09
N GLY A 235 -16.05 25.82 14.42
CA GLY A 235 -14.97 25.13 15.11
C GLY A 235 -13.66 25.20 14.34
N PRO A 236 -12.49 24.99 14.98
CA PRO A 236 -11.24 24.88 14.27
C PRO A 236 -11.25 23.58 13.47
N GLU A 237 -11.15 23.69 12.15
CA GLU A 237 -10.94 22.53 11.27
C GLU A 237 -9.58 21.92 11.54
N ARG A 238 -9.52 20.59 11.64
CA ARG A 238 -8.28 19.83 11.87
C ARG A 238 -8.18 18.62 10.97
N TYR A 239 -6.97 18.09 10.81
CA TYR A 239 -6.69 16.89 10.02
C TYR A 239 -6.89 15.61 10.84
N PHE A 240 -8.12 15.34 11.32
CA PHE A 240 -8.43 14.21 12.20
C PHE A 240 -8.02 12.85 11.66
N LEU A 241 -8.01 12.70 10.35
CA LEU A 241 -7.76 11.45 9.66
C LEU A 241 -6.37 11.40 9.01
N SER A 242 -5.44 12.29 9.41
CA SER A 242 -4.11 12.40 8.83
C SER A 242 -3.04 11.80 9.74
N PRO A 243 -2.55 10.56 9.50
CA PRO A 243 -1.44 10.02 10.28
C PRO A 243 -0.11 10.65 9.89
N ARG A 244 0.86 10.59 10.81
CA ARG A 244 2.27 10.86 10.60
C ARG A 244 2.89 9.83 9.66
N ASP A 245 4.06 10.14 9.12
CA ASP A 245 4.81 9.18 8.33
C ASP A 245 5.51 8.15 9.24
N LEU A 246 5.57 6.90 8.76
CA LEU A 246 6.23 5.79 9.45
C LEU A 246 7.75 5.95 9.40
N CYS A 247 8.44 5.65 10.50
CA CYS A 247 9.88 5.47 10.54
C CYS A 247 10.23 4.48 11.66
N THR A 248 10.66 3.28 11.28
CA THR A 248 10.94 2.16 12.21
C THR A 248 12.44 1.86 12.34
N LEU A 249 13.30 2.85 12.17
CA LEU A 249 14.76 2.65 12.25
C LEU A 249 15.20 2.04 13.58
N GLU A 250 14.55 2.44 14.68
CA GLU A 250 14.86 1.89 16.01
C GLU A 250 14.34 0.46 16.18
N GLN A 251 13.30 0.09 15.47
CA GLN A 251 12.65 -1.22 15.53
C GLN A 251 13.23 -2.25 14.56
N VAL A 252 14.24 -1.88 13.75
CA VAL A 252 14.91 -2.79 12.81
C VAL A 252 15.36 -4.09 13.49
N PRO A 253 16.01 -4.08 14.67
CA PRO A 253 16.39 -5.32 15.36
C PRO A 253 15.21 -6.22 15.71
N GLU A 254 14.11 -5.64 16.20
CA GLU A 254 12.91 -6.39 16.60
C GLU A 254 12.20 -7.01 15.40
N LEU A 255 12.10 -6.27 14.30
CA LEU A 255 11.51 -6.76 13.04
C LEU A 255 12.32 -7.92 12.44
N ILE A 256 13.65 -7.86 12.49
CA ILE A 256 14.53 -8.98 12.09
C ILE A 256 14.31 -10.18 13.01
N GLN A 257 14.18 -9.95 14.32
CA GLN A 257 13.93 -11.02 15.30
C GLN A 257 12.54 -11.62 15.15
N ALA A 258 11.54 -10.85 14.74
CA ALA A 258 10.20 -11.32 14.43
C ALA A 258 10.16 -12.21 13.15
N GLY A 259 11.24 -12.22 12.36
CA GLY A 259 11.38 -13.07 11.17
C GLY A 259 10.85 -12.43 9.89
N VAL A 260 10.82 -11.11 9.80
CA VAL A 260 10.46 -10.37 8.59
C VAL A 260 11.50 -10.63 7.51
N ASP A 261 11.07 -10.98 6.30
CA ASP A 261 11.94 -11.34 5.17
C ASP A 261 12.28 -10.15 4.26
N SER A 262 11.40 -9.13 4.21
CA SER A 262 11.60 -7.95 3.37
C SER A 262 11.13 -6.68 4.07
N PHE A 263 11.95 -5.64 4.03
CA PHE A 263 11.67 -4.29 4.54
C PHE A 263 11.31 -3.37 3.39
N LYS A 264 10.05 -2.92 3.37
CA LYS A 264 9.50 -2.09 2.30
C LYS A 264 9.47 -0.61 2.66
N ILE A 265 10.04 0.22 1.80
CA ILE A 265 9.96 1.67 1.88
C ILE A 265 8.79 2.14 0.99
N GLU A 266 7.83 2.91 1.54
CA GLU A 266 6.78 3.57 0.75
C GLU A 266 7.29 4.87 0.15
N GLY A 267 6.98 5.13 -1.15
CA GLY A 267 7.39 6.39 -1.74
C GLY A 267 7.52 6.45 -3.27
N ARG A 268 6.75 5.70 -4.08
CA ARG A 268 6.84 5.73 -5.56
C ARG A 268 6.64 7.12 -6.18
N MET A 269 5.92 8.01 -5.50
CA MET A 269 5.71 9.40 -5.93
C MET A 269 6.72 10.38 -5.32
N LYS A 270 7.74 9.90 -4.62
CA LYS A 270 8.75 10.73 -3.97
C LYS A 270 9.94 10.98 -4.88
N GLN A 271 10.64 12.07 -4.61
CA GLN A 271 11.86 12.45 -5.33
C GLN A 271 13.03 11.53 -4.94
N ALA A 272 14.07 11.54 -5.75
CA ALA A 272 15.23 10.67 -5.62
C ALA A 272 15.94 10.82 -4.25
N GLU A 273 16.10 12.05 -3.76
CA GLU A 273 16.75 12.31 -2.48
C GLU A 273 16.03 11.65 -1.29
N TYR A 274 14.72 11.56 -1.34
CA TYR A 274 13.94 10.84 -0.34
C TYR A 274 14.22 9.33 -0.39
N VAL A 275 14.15 8.74 -1.59
CA VAL A 275 14.37 7.30 -1.78
C VAL A 275 15.79 6.92 -1.36
N VAL A 276 16.78 7.64 -1.85
CA VAL A 276 18.21 7.39 -1.58
C VAL A 276 18.50 7.49 -0.08
N SER A 277 18.03 8.57 0.58
CA SER A 277 18.25 8.73 2.03
C SER A 277 17.60 7.61 2.85
N ALA A 278 16.36 7.26 2.54
CA ALA A 278 15.68 6.18 3.25
C ALA A 278 16.40 4.84 3.05
N VAL A 279 16.78 4.51 1.81
CA VAL A 279 17.53 3.28 1.51
C VAL A 279 18.86 3.25 2.28
N GLN A 280 19.65 4.32 2.26
CA GLN A 280 20.93 4.40 2.98
C GLN A 280 20.75 4.19 4.48
N ALA A 281 19.72 4.82 5.08
CA ALA A 281 19.46 4.70 6.52
C ALA A 281 19.12 3.26 6.93
N TYR A 282 18.18 2.61 6.20
CA TYR A 282 17.79 1.23 6.51
C TYR A 282 18.87 0.22 6.12
N ARG A 283 19.62 0.45 5.04
CA ARG A 283 20.76 -0.40 4.69
C ARG A 283 21.81 -0.39 5.81
N GLN A 284 22.17 0.79 6.29
CA GLN A 284 23.11 0.89 7.42
C GLN A 284 22.57 0.20 8.66
N ALA A 285 21.30 0.39 9.01
CA ALA A 285 20.70 -0.24 10.18
C ALA A 285 20.73 -1.78 10.09
N ILE A 286 20.44 -2.36 8.92
CA ILE A 286 20.51 -3.81 8.67
C ILE A 286 21.96 -4.30 8.77
N ASP A 287 22.91 -3.60 8.14
CA ASP A 287 24.31 -4.00 8.11
C ASP A 287 24.98 -3.88 9.49
N ASP A 288 24.68 -2.82 10.23
CA ASP A 288 25.17 -2.64 11.60
C ASP A 288 24.59 -3.70 12.54
N TYR A 289 23.30 -4.04 12.39
CA TYR A 289 22.71 -5.16 13.13
C TYR A 289 23.41 -6.49 12.81
N ARG A 290 23.67 -6.79 11.52
CA ARG A 290 24.41 -7.98 11.10
C ARG A 290 25.81 -8.04 11.69
N LEU A 291 26.46 -6.90 11.81
CA LEU A 291 27.83 -6.76 12.36
C LEU A 291 27.84 -6.57 13.88
N HIS A 292 26.70 -6.66 14.55
CA HIS A 292 26.55 -6.42 16.00
C HIS A 292 27.07 -5.03 16.45
N LYS A 293 26.89 -4.01 15.60
CA LYS A 293 27.23 -2.62 15.90
C LYS A 293 25.98 -1.83 16.25
N SER A 294 26.15 -0.75 17.00
CA SER A 294 25.13 0.26 17.18
C SER A 294 25.09 1.17 15.94
N TYR A 295 23.89 1.54 15.51
CA TYR A 295 23.70 2.49 14.40
C TYR A 295 23.07 3.81 14.92
N PRO A 296 23.35 4.94 14.26
CA PRO A 296 22.93 6.25 14.73
C PRO A 296 21.51 6.59 14.30
N ALA A 297 20.52 5.89 14.87
CA ALA A 297 19.11 6.02 14.46
C ALA A 297 18.58 7.46 14.53
N GLU A 298 18.90 8.20 15.61
CA GLU A 298 18.44 9.59 15.77
C GLU A 298 19.03 10.54 14.72
N GLN A 299 20.30 10.38 14.34
CA GLN A 299 20.92 11.18 13.30
C GLN A 299 20.26 10.93 11.93
N TRP A 300 19.95 9.67 11.63
CA TRP A 300 19.22 9.31 10.42
C TRP A 300 17.78 9.83 10.45
N LYS A 301 17.06 9.75 11.57
CA LYS A 301 15.73 10.33 11.71
C LYS A 301 15.74 11.83 11.46
N GLU A 302 16.71 12.56 12.00
CA GLU A 302 16.85 14.00 11.77
C GLU A 302 17.11 14.32 10.28
N GLN A 303 18.01 13.58 9.62
CA GLN A 303 18.26 13.73 8.19
C GLN A 303 17.03 13.43 7.34
N LEU A 304 16.32 12.34 7.65
CA LEU A 304 15.08 11.97 6.95
C LEU A 304 13.97 13.01 7.16
N ALA A 305 13.86 13.56 8.37
CA ALA A 305 12.90 14.62 8.68
C ALA A 305 13.20 15.91 7.92
N ASP A 306 14.47 16.24 7.70
CA ASP A 306 14.92 17.41 6.94
C ASP A 306 14.64 17.27 5.43
N ILE A 307 14.63 16.02 4.91
CA ILE A 307 14.27 15.76 3.51
C ILE A 307 12.76 15.73 3.34
N TYR A 308 12.05 14.93 4.16
CA TYR A 308 10.60 14.85 4.11
C TYR A 308 10.03 14.13 5.34
N ASN A 309 9.06 14.77 5.99
CA ASN A 309 8.21 14.14 7.00
C ASN A 309 6.83 14.80 7.00
N ARG A 310 5.80 14.06 7.43
CA ARG A 310 4.45 14.58 7.63
C ARG A 310 4.12 14.59 9.12
N GLY A 311 4.21 15.79 9.75
CA GLY A 311 3.94 15.96 11.19
C GLY A 311 4.91 15.23 12.11
N ASN A 312 6.19 15.03 11.71
CA ASN A 312 7.15 14.12 12.29
C ASN A 312 6.89 12.64 11.97
N PHE A 313 7.63 11.75 12.63
CA PHE A 313 7.57 10.31 12.45
C PHE A 313 6.81 9.61 13.58
N THR A 314 6.35 8.40 13.27
CA THR A 314 5.80 7.44 14.21
C THR A 314 6.38 6.05 13.91
N ASP A 315 6.48 5.18 14.92
CA ASP A 315 6.76 3.75 14.78
C ASP A 315 5.51 2.94 14.35
N GLY A 316 4.40 3.64 14.06
CA GLY A 316 3.15 3.03 13.64
C GLY A 316 2.51 2.22 14.75
N TYR A 317 2.03 1.02 14.40
CA TYR A 317 1.30 0.13 15.27
C TYR A 317 2.19 -0.92 15.95
N LEU A 318 3.51 -0.89 15.75
CA LEU A 318 4.42 -1.95 16.19
C LEU A 318 4.38 -2.19 17.71
N HIS A 319 4.21 -1.12 18.52
CA HIS A 319 4.17 -1.19 19.99
C HIS A 319 2.87 -0.63 20.59
N ARG A 320 1.92 -0.22 19.77
CA ARG A 320 0.67 0.40 20.22
C ARG A 320 -0.48 0.07 19.31
N HIS A 321 -1.67 0.09 19.84
CA HIS A 321 -2.87 -0.16 19.04
C HIS A 321 -3.37 1.09 18.32
N ASN A 322 -3.33 2.26 18.95
CA ASN A 322 -3.68 3.58 18.40
C ASN A 322 -3.19 4.70 19.32
N GLY A 323 -3.34 5.96 18.91
CA GLY A 323 -3.04 7.11 19.78
C GLY A 323 -2.80 8.40 19.00
N ILE A 324 -2.99 9.55 19.67
CA ILE A 324 -2.84 10.89 19.11
C ILE A 324 -1.42 11.15 18.59
N GLU A 325 -0.41 10.53 19.21
CA GLU A 325 1.00 10.63 18.83
C GLU A 325 1.29 10.05 17.43
N MET A 326 0.37 9.25 16.89
CA MET A 326 0.45 8.77 15.51
C MET A 326 -0.15 9.76 14.51
N MET A 327 -0.80 10.83 14.97
CA MET A 327 -1.60 11.71 14.14
C MET A 327 -0.89 13.04 13.86
N SER A 328 -1.11 13.58 12.68
CA SER A 328 -0.67 14.91 12.23
C SER A 328 -1.90 15.81 12.06
N MET A 329 -2.47 16.27 13.18
CA MET A 329 -3.75 16.99 13.18
C MET A 329 -3.66 18.45 12.72
N GLU A 330 -2.45 19.01 12.67
CA GLU A 330 -2.25 20.42 12.30
C GLU A 330 -1.78 20.59 10.86
N ARG A 331 -1.19 19.52 10.26
CA ARG A 331 -0.58 19.61 8.95
C ARG A 331 -0.67 18.29 8.18
N ASN A 332 -1.01 18.38 6.89
CA ASN A 332 -1.18 17.19 6.02
C ASN A 332 -0.04 16.99 4.99
N HIS A 333 0.93 17.90 4.94
CA HIS A 333 2.06 17.90 4.01
C HIS A 333 3.39 17.98 4.76
N HIS A 334 4.48 18.22 4.04
CA HIS A 334 5.83 18.28 4.64
C HIS A 334 5.90 19.26 5.80
N ASN A 335 6.32 18.76 6.96
CA ASN A 335 6.44 19.57 8.17
C ASN A 335 7.74 20.34 8.24
N GLY A 336 8.77 19.92 7.54
CA GLY A 336 10.12 20.46 7.70
C GLY A 336 10.76 20.08 9.03
N LEU A 337 11.96 20.58 9.22
CA LEU A 337 12.75 20.41 10.45
C LEU A 337 12.79 21.75 11.19
N GLU A 338 12.39 21.80 12.47
CA GLU A 338 12.54 23.00 13.29
C GLU A 338 14.01 23.36 13.46
N ILE A 339 14.36 24.59 13.11
CA ILE A 339 15.76 25.07 13.15
C ILE A 339 16.00 26.22 14.12
N GLY A 340 14.97 26.81 14.71
CA GLY A 340 15.13 27.88 15.66
C GLY A 340 13.86 28.71 15.90
N THR A 341 14.04 29.79 16.67
CA THR A 341 12.97 30.67 17.14
C THR A 341 13.28 32.12 16.86
N VAL A 342 12.28 32.90 16.43
CA VAL A 342 12.38 34.33 16.22
C VAL A 342 12.58 35.05 17.56
N THR A 343 13.71 35.78 17.73
CA THR A 343 14.04 36.48 18.96
C THR A 343 13.78 37.98 18.86
N LYS A 344 13.88 38.58 17.66
CA LYS A 344 13.75 40.03 17.48
C LYS A 344 13.29 40.36 16.07
N ILE A 345 12.54 41.44 15.92
CA ILE A 345 12.04 41.91 14.61
C ILE A 345 12.31 43.40 14.49
N ARG A 346 13.00 43.85 13.45
CA ARG A 346 13.30 45.27 13.19
C ARG A 346 13.40 45.53 11.68
N GLY A 347 12.71 46.55 11.19
CA GLY A 347 12.97 47.26 9.93
C GLY A 347 13.07 46.41 8.66
N GLY A 348 12.34 45.33 8.55
CA GLY A 348 12.41 44.42 7.38
C GLY A 348 13.33 43.20 7.57
N GLU A 349 13.91 43.05 8.77
CA GLU A 349 14.77 41.93 9.16
C GLU A 349 14.30 41.35 10.49
N PHE A 350 14.61 40.08 10.72
CA PHE A 350 14.34 39.41 12.00
C PHE A 350 15.58 38.62 12.44
N GLU A 351 15.73 38.47 13.72
CA GLU A 351 16.79 37.72 14.35
C GLU A 351 16.27 36.33 14.70
N LEU A 352 16.98 35.29 14.28
CA LEU A 352 16.68 33.88 14.51
C LEU A 352 17.74 33.27 15.43
N ALA A 353 17.31 32.78 16.60
CA ALA A 353 18.15 31.94 17.45
C ALA A 353 18.13 30.51 16.92
N LEU A 354 19.29 30.04 16.46
CA LEU A 354 19.43 28.73 15.84
C LEU A 354 19.56 27.61 16.85
N SER A 355 18.73 26.59 16.73
CA SER A 355 18.88 25.29 17.41
C SER A 355 19.60 24.26 16.55
N ARG A 356 19.60 24.47 15.23
CA ARG A 356 20.29 23.63 14.23
C ARG A 356 21.06 24.46 13.21
N LYS A 357 21.94 23.77 12.47
CA LYS A 357 22.73 24.40 11.40
C LYS A 357 21.82 24.97 10.31
N LEU A 358 22.07 26.20 9.91
CA LEU A 358 21.45 26.89 8.78
C LEU A 358 22.48 27.05 7.66
N GLN A 359 22.05 26.85 6.42
CA GLN A 359 22.88 27.05 5.23
C GLN A 359 22.24 28.05 4.26
N LYS A 360 23.07 28.79 3.58
CA LYS A 360 22.62 29.68 2.51
C LYS A 360 21.93 28.87 1.41
N GLY A 361 20.74 29.31 1.03
CA GLY A 361 19.89 28.60 0.08
C GLY A 361 18.82 27.70 0.72
N ASP A 362 18.88 27.47 2.04
CA ASP A 362 17.82 26.74 2.75
C ASP A 362 16.49 27.47 2.59
N ILE A 363 15.41 26.73 2.33
CA ILE A 363 14.05 27.26 2.30
C ILE A 363 13.43 27.08 3.68
N LEU A 364 12.94 28.20 4.23
CA LEU A 364 12.44 28.31 5.59
C LEU A 364 10.97 28.72 5.60
N GLU A 365 10.22 28.19 6.56
CA GLU A 365 8.88 28.64 6.92
C GLU A 365 8.88 29.17 8.35
N VAL A 366 8.47 30.43 8.52
CA VAL A 366 8.14 30.97 9.85
C VAL A 366 6.66 30.74 10.11
N ARG A 367 6.33 30.00 11.17
CA ARG A 367 4.96 29.70 11.57
C ARG A 367 4.53 30.63 12.67
N THR A 368 3.61 31.50 12.33
CA THR A 368 3.12 32.51 13.25
C THR A 368 1.97 31.95 14.13
N ARG A 369 1.78 32.54 15.31
CA ARG A 369 0.68 32.17 16.21
C ARG A 369 -0.71 32.36 15.58
N ASN A 370 -0.85 33.19 14.56
CA ASN A 370 -2.09 33.40 13.82
C ASN A 370 -2.30 32.38 12.69
N ALA A 371 -1.58 31.26 12.70
CA ALA A 371 -1.61 30.23 11.68
C ALA A 371 -1.20 30.68 10.26
N SER A 372 -0.61 31.89 10.10
CA SER A 372 -0.01 32.27 8.82
C SER A 372 1.39 31.66 8.69
N VAL A 373 1.78 31.34 7.43
CA VAL A 373 3.07 30.76 7.09
C VAL A 373 3.81 31.74 6.19
N ILE A 374 5.03 32.09 6.58
CA ILE A 374 5.87 33.01 5.81
C ILE A 374 7.07 32.22 5.29
N GLU A 375 7.13 32.05 3.98
CA GLU A 375 8.25 31.36 3.31
C GLU A 375 9.35 32.36 2.94
N LEU A 376 10.61 31.95 3.15
CA LEU A 376 11.80 32.70 2.75
C LEU A 376 12.98 31.78 2.46
N THR A 377 13.94 32.29 1.70
CA THR A 377 15.21 31.61 1.44
C THR A 377 16.30 32.24 2.31
N SER A 378 17.09 31.41 3.00
CA SER A 378 18.22 31.90 3.79
C SER A 378 19.31 32.52 2.90
N GLY A 379 19.71 33.75 3.20
CA GLY A 379 20.84 34.42 2.56
C GLY A 379 22.17 34.17 3.27
N THR A 380 22.20 33.50 4.41
CA THR A 380 23.37 33.34 5.27
C THR A 380 23.50 31.94 5.85
N ASP A 381 24.69 31.59 6.32
CA ASP A 381 24.98 30.41 7.09
C ASP A 381 24.93 30.71 8.59
N GLY A 382 24.69 29.67 9.41
CA GLY A 382 24.71 29.79 10.88
C GLY A 382 24.86 28.43 11.56
N MET A 383 25.44 28.46 12.77
CA MET A 383 25.65 27.27 13.60
C MET A 383 24.64 27.22 14.76
N PRO A 384 24.34 26.03 15.31
CA PRO A 384 23.51 25.91 16.51
C PRO A 384 24.03 26.82 17.64
N GLY A 385 23.11 27.53 18.33
CA GLY A 385 23.41 28.49 19.39
C GLY A 385 23.74 29.92 18.89
N GLN A 386 23.90 30.13 17.61
CA GLN A 386 24.11 31.46 17.04
C GLN A 386 22.77 32.19 16.80
N GLN A 387 22.84 33.52 16.81
CA GLN A 387 21.75 34.38 16.35
C GLN A 387 22.14 34.93 14.99
N VAL A 388 21.25 34.76 14.02
CA VAL A 388 21.45 35.19 12.63
C VAL A 388 20.34 36.17 12.22
N MET A 389 20.72 37.18 11.43
CA MET A 389 19.78 38.14 10.85
C MET A 389 19.31 37.65 9.49
N LEU A 390 18.00 37.56 9.31
CA LEU A 390 17.35 37.19 8.06
C LEU A 390 16.44 38.31 7.55
N ARG A 391 16.34 38.45 6.24
CA ARG A 391 15.41 39.36 5.58
C ARG A 391 14.15 38.60 5.17
N GLY A 392 12.97 39.18 5.41
CA GLY A 392 11.70 38.60 5.04
C GLY A 392 10.71 39.62 4.51
N LYS A 393 9.73 39.14 3.76
CA LYS A 393 8.52 39.89 3.41
C LYS A 393 7.46 39.58 4.48
N GLN A 394 6.48 40.48 4.66
CA GLN A 394 5.35 40.27 5.59
C GLN A 394 5.72 40.14 7.08
N LEU A 395 6.82 40.73 7.54
CA LEU A 395 7.27 40.67 8.94
C LEU A 395 6.26 41.25 9.95
N LYS A 396 5.23 41.96 9.50
CA LYS A 396 4.17 42.51 10.36
C LYS A 396 3.35 41.39 11.04
N GLU A 397 3.33 40.20 10.46
CA GLU A 397 2.62 39.03 10.99
C GLU A 397 3.45 38.22 11.96
N MET A 398 4.78 38.39 11.93
CA MET A 398 5.71 37.71 12.84
C MET A 398 5.72 38.29 14.24
N ARG A 399 6.01 37.43 15.19
CA ARG A 399 6.22 37.79 16.61
C ARG A 399 7.43 37.06 17.17
N THR A 400 8.02 37.66 18.20
CA THR A 400 9.03 36.98 19.02
C THR A 400 8.43 35.70 19.61
N GLY A 401 9.16 34.60 19.48
CA GLY A 401 8.72 33.27 19.88
C GLY A 401 8.10 32.44 18.75
N ASP A 402 7.93 32.97 17.53
CA ASP A 402 7.51 32.18 16.38
C ASP A 402 8.58 31.17 15.99
N LEU A 403 8.16 29.95 15.67
CA LEU A 403 9.06 28.86 15.29
C LEU A 403 9.40 28.91 13.80
N VAL A 404 10.65 28.59 13.49
CA VAL A 404 11.16 28.57 12.13
C VAL A 404 11.53 27.13 11.75
N TYR A 405 10.97 26.69 10.64
CA TYR A 405 11.20 25.35 10.09
C TYR A 405 11.93 25.42 8.76
N ARG A 406 12.90 24.55 8.55
CA ARG A 406 13.49 24.33 7.24
C ARG A 406 12.66 23.31 6.47
N THR A 407 12.11 23.70 5.33
CA THR A 407 11.27 22.84 4.47
C THR A 407 12.02 22.32 3.25
N LYS A 408 13.20 22.87 2.94
CA LYS A 408 14.12 22.33 1.94
C LYS A 408 15.56 22.64 2.31
N ASN A 409 16.40 21.61 2.23
CA ASN A 409 17.85 21.67 2.42
C ASN A 409 18.55 21.28 1.11
N PRO A 410 18.81 22.24 0.19
CA PRO A 410 19.40 21.93 -1.12
C PRO A 410 20.78 21.28 -1.01
N THR A 411 21.58 21.70 -0.05
CA THR A 411 22.93 21.15 0.16
C THR A 411 22.87 19.68 0.56
N LEU A 412 21.95 19.32 1.47
CA LEU A 412 21.75 17.93 1.86
C LEU A 412 21.27 17.09 0.68
N CYS A 413 20.26 17.58 -0.07
CA CYS A 413 19.74 16.91 -1.25
C CYS A 413 20.85 16.60 -2.28
N GLN A 414 21.67 17.59 -2.60
CA GLN A 414 22.82 17.41 -3.51
C GLN A 414 23.84 16.41 -2.95
N MET A 415 24.17 16.51 -1.66
CA MET A 415 25.13 15.60 -1.02
C MET A 415 24.67 14.14 -1.07
N VAL A 416 23.37 13.91 -0.84
CA VAL A 416 22.76 12.58 -0.89
C VAL A 416 22.84 12.01 -2.30
N LEU A 417 22.43 12.77 -3.30
CA LEU A 417 22.40 12.33 -4.71
C LEU A 417 23.79 12.13 -5.30
N LYS A 418 24.75 12.99 -4.97
CA LYS A 418 26.12 12.90 -5.51
C LYS A 418 26.77 11.55 -5.28
N LYS A 419 26.44 10.86 -4.18
CA LYS A 419 26.94 9.52 -3.89
C LYS A 419 26.38 8.44 -4.81
N CYS A 420 25.33 8.75 -5.56
CA CYS A 420 24.58 7.80 -6.40
C CYS A 420 24.56 8.18 -7.89
N GLU A 421 25.48 9.07 -8.33
CA GLU A 421 25.53 9.55 -9.72
C GLU A 421 26.21 8.55 -10.68
N GLU A 422 27.18 7.76 -10.18
CA GLU A 422 28.02 6.92 -11.03
C GLU A 422 27.35 5.64 -11.54
N GLY A 423 26.23 5.22 -10.98
CA GLY A 423 25.57 3.96 -11.29
C GLY A 423 26.34 2.74 -10.76
N LEU A 424 25.70 1.57 -10.75
CA LEU A 424 26.35 0.33 -10.34
C LEU A 424 27.33 -0.13 -11.42
N LYS A 425 28.46 -0.70 -10.99
CA LYS A 425 29.43 -1.38 -11.87
C LYS A 425 29.74 -2.73 -11.29
N GLU A 426 29.75 -3.74 -12.18
CA GLU A 426 30.10 -5.10 -11.80
C GLU A 426 31.58 -5.37 -12.03
N LYS A 427 32.22 -6.02 -11.07
CA LYS A 427 33.61 -6.44 -11.22
C LYS A 427 33.73 -7.57 -12.23
N ILE A 428 34.60 -7.38 -13.24
CA ILE A 428 34.86 -8.40 -14.25
C ILE A 428 36.29 -8.91 -14.16
N HIS A 429 36.44 -10.22 -14.35
CA HIS A 429 37.72 -10.88 -14.51
C HIS A 429 38.02 -11.02 -16.02
N ILE A 430 39.20 -10.58 -16.45
CA ILE A 430 39.62 -10.58 -17.86
C ILE A 430 40.85 -11.45 -18.01
N SER A 431 40.81 -12.42 -18.93
CA SER A 431 41.97 -13.21 -19.34
C SER A 431 42.24 -13.01 -20.82
N VAL A 432 43.46 -12.68 -21.16
CA VAL A 432 43.89 -12.48 -22.55
C VAL A 432 45.02 -13.46 -22.89
N THR A 433 44.90 -14.13 -24.04
CA THR A 433 45.94 -15.06 -24.54
C THR A 433 46.42 -14.58 -25.92
N LEU A 434 47.73 -14.39 -26.02
CA LEU A 434 48.45 -13.93 -27.20
C LEU A 434 49.58 -14.94 -27.52
N LYS A 435 49.35 -15.85 -28.47
CA LYS A 435 50.32 -16.86 -28.95
C LYS A 435 50.53 -16.68 -30.45
N LYS A 436 51.77 -16.70 -30.90
CA LYS A 436 52.11 -16.52 -32.33
C LYS A 436 51.39 -17.60 -33.15
N ASP A 437 50.90 -17.18 -34.30
CA ASP A 437 50.17 -18.01 -35.26
C ASP A 437 48.80 -18.50 -34.75
N PHE A 438 48.32 -17.95 -33.65
CA PHE A 438 46.96 -18.16 -33.10
C PHE A 438 46.18 -16.83 -33.06
N PRO A 439 44.87 -16.88 -33.11
CA PRO A 439 44.05 -15.66 -32.92
C PRO A 439 44.17 -15.12 -31.51
N VAL A 440 44.15 -13.78 -31.35
CA VAL A 440 44.01 -13.14 -30.05
C VAL A 440 42.74 -13.66 -29.38
N MET A 441 42.83 -14.13 -28.16
CA MET A 441 41.67 -14.53 -27.40
C MET A 441 41.47 -13.61 -26.17
N ILE A 442 40.26 -13.12 -26.01
CA ILE A 442 39.82 -12.41 -24.80
C ILE A 442 38.71 -13.24 -24.16
N ARG A 443 38.89 -13.57 -22.88
CA ARG A 443 37.89 -14.21 -22.07
C ARG A 443 37.51 -13.27 -20.95
N MET A 444 36.20 -13.04 -20.76
CA MET A 444 35.70 -12.21 -19.67
C MET A 444 34.67 -12.99 -18.87
N SER A 445 34.64 -12.75 -17.56
CA SER A 445 33.63 -13.33 -16.67
C SER A 445 33.13 -12.36 -15.64
N CYS A 446 31.84 -12.47 -15.33
CA CYS A 446 31.10 -11.67 -14.35
C CYS A 446 29.97 -12.50 -13.75
N ASN A 447 29.82 -12.47 -12.42
CA ASN A 447 28.68 -13.09 -11.73
C ASN A 447 28.39 -14.55 -12.13
N GLY A 448 29.45 -15.37 -12.39
CA GLY A 448 29.33 -16.75 -12.83
C GLY A 448 29.21 -16.97 -14.35
N HIS A 449 28.91 -15.90 -15.10
CA HIS A 449 28.85 -15.94 -16.57
C HIS A 449 30.23 -15.76 -17.17
N ARG A 450 30.46 -16.41 -18.32
CA ARG A 450 31.73 -16.36 -19.04
C ARG A 450 31.49 -16.28 -20.53
N ILE A 451 32.25 -15.42 -21.18
CA ILE A 451 32.30 -15.33 -22.66
C ILE A 451 33.75 -15.48 -23.15
N THR A 452 33.90 -15.87 -24.38
CA THR A 452 35.20 -15.91 -25.06
C THR A 452 35.02 -15.38 -26.46
N VAL A 453 35.85 -14.43 -26.84
CA VAL A 453 35.90 -13.86 -28.19
C VAL A 453 37.30 -14.07 -28.78
N SER A 454 37.37 -14.30 -30.09
CA SER A 454 38.63 -14.41 -30.82
C SER A 454 38.74 -13.36 -31.92
N GLY A 455 39.94 -12.84 -32.12
CA GLY A 455 40.23 -11.77 -33.08
C GLY A 455 41.25 -12.16 -34.17
N GLY A 456 41.95 -11.15 -34.66
CA GLY A 456 42.99 -11.35 -35.65
C GLY A 456 44.16 -12.23 -35.18
N MET A 457 44.94 -12.76 -36.13
CA MET A 457 46.11 -13.57 -35.83
C MET A 457 47.21 -12.79 -35.14
N VAL A 458 47.82 -13.34 -34.12
CA VAL A 458 49.02 -12.81 -33.49
C VAL A 458 50.26 -13.16 -34.36
N THR A 459 51.02 -12.16 -34.69
CA THR A 459 52.22 -12.31 -35.52
C THR A 459 53.49 -11.95 -34.74
N ALA A 460 54.64 -12.31 -35.28
CA ALA A 460 55.93 -11.82 -34.75
C ALA A 460 56.03 -10.29 -34.95
N ALA A 461 56.52 -9.58 -33.94
CA ALA A 461 56.71 -8.13 -34.01
C ALA A 461 57.85 -7.81 -35.02
N GLN A 462 57.55 -6.92 -35.98
CA GLN A 462 58.53 -6.44 -36.95
C GLN A 462 59.33 -5.21 -36.47
N LYS A 463 58.75 -4.37 -35.60
CA LYS A 463 59.38 -3.12 -35.13
C LYS A 463 59.41 -3.08 -33.60
N GLN A 464 58.23 -3.07 -32.99
CA GLN A 464 58.10 -2.98 -31.56
C GLN A 464 57.12 -4.03 -31.03
N PRO A 465 57.56 -4.92 -30.14
CA PRO A 465 56.68 -5.91 -29.53
C PRO A 465 55.65 -5.26 -28.58
N LEU A 466 54.51 -5.89 -28.46
CA LEU A 466 53.50 -5.50 -27.49
C LEU A 466 54.07 -5.56 -26.07
N GLN A 467 53.67 -4.60 -25.26
CA GLN A 467 54.00 -4.57 -23.84
C GLN A 467 52.78 -4.96 -23.01
N GLU A 468 52.94 -5.82 -22.04
CA GLU A 468 51.89 -6.22 -21.14
C GLU A 468 51.21 -5.05 -20.41
N ALA A 469 52.05 -4.07 -19.99
CA ALA A 469 51.57 -2.87 -19.30
C ALA A 469 50.62 -2.00 -20.18
N GLU A 470 50.86 -1.96 -21.50
CA GLU A 470 49.98 -1.30 -22.45
C GLU A 470 48.62 -1.99 -22.56
N LEU A 471 48.63 -3.31 -22.69
CA LEU A 471 47.42 -4.10 -22.74
C LEU A 471 46.59 -3.96 -21.46
N ARG A 472 47.24 -4.03 -20.27
CA ARG A 472 46.58 -3.80 -18.98
C ARG A 472 45.92 -2.46 -18.92
N SER A 473 46.62 -1.41 -19.33
CA SER A 473 46.07 -0.04 -19.37
C SER A 473 44.85 0.08 -20.30
N LYS A 474 44.79 -0.67 -21.39
CA LYS A 474 43.64 -0.70 -22.30
C LYS A 474 42.46 -1.49 -21.72
N LEU A 475 42.75 -2.66 -21.09
CA LEU A 475 41.73 -3.52 -20.49
C LEU A 475 41.00 -2.83 -19.32
N LYS A 476 41.68 -2.01 -18.54
CA LYS A 476 41.06 -1.21 -17.46
C LYS A 476 40.05 -0.14 -17.96
N LYS A 477 40.12 0.22 -19.26
CA LYS A 477 39.18 1.20 -19.81
C LYS A 477 37.88 0.53 -20.20
N THR A 478 36.93 0.52 -19.29
CA THR A 478 35.61 -0.07 -19.54
C THR A 478 34.63 0.86 -20.22
N GLY A 479 34.92 2.18 -20.26
CA GLY A 479 34.08 3.19 -20.93
C GLY A 479 32.71 3.29 -20.29
N ASP A 480 31.66 3.30 -21.11
CA ASP A 480 30.26 3.41 -20.70
C ASP A 480 29.63 2.07 -20.31
N PHE A 481 30.41 0.96 -20.35
CA PHE A 481 29.92 -0.34 -19.91
C PHE A 481 29.73 -0.37 -18.39
N PRO A 482 28.74 -1.12 -17.90
CA PRO A 482 28.44 -1.26 -16.48
C PRO A 482 29.42 -2.20 -15.76
N PHE A 483 30.69 -2.16 -16.15
CA PHE A 483 31.76 -3.01 -15.65
C PHE A 483 32.93 -2.19 -15.12
N GLU A 484 33.60 -2.76 -14.13
CA GLU A 484 34.91 -2.29 -13.65
C GLU A 484 35.87 -3.46 -13.49
N THR A 485 37.17 -3.19 -13.57
CA THR A 485 38.20 -4.19 -13.33
C THR A 485 39.43 -3.54 -12.71
N GLU A 486 40.26 -4.33 -12.06
CA GLU A 486 41.51 -3.92 -11.43
C GLU A 486 42.64 -4.88 -11.81
N ASP A 487 43.91 -4.52 -11.56
CA ASP A 487 45.07 -5.32 -11.99
C ASP A 487 45.03 -6.77 -11.51
N ALA A 488 44.50 -7.01 -10.31
CA ALA A 488 44.37 -8.34 -9.74
C ALA A 488 43.35 -9.24 -10.47
N LEU A 489 42.48 -8.65 -11.30
CA LEU A 489 41.44 -9.33 -12.06
C LEU A 489 41.76 -9.44 -13.55
N ILE A 490 43.01 -9.10 -13.94
CA ILE A 490 43.46 -9.18 -15.33
C ILE A 490 44.63 -10.14 -15.45
N ASP A 491 44.42 -11.24 -16.16
CA ASP A 491 45.43 -12.22 -16.51
C ASP A 491 45.84 -12.07 -17.95
N ILE A 492 47.15 -11.99 -18.23
CA ILE A 492 47.69 -11.89 -19.58
C ILE A 492 48.72 -13.00 -19.78
N GLU A 493 48.41 -13.93 -20.67
CA GLU A 493 49.33 -14.93 -21.18
C GLU A 493 49.82 -14.48 -22.56
N MET A 494 51.08 -14.07 -22.65
CA MET A 494 51.64 -13.51 -23.86
C MET A 494 53.04 -14.11 -24.18
N GLU A 495 53.21 -14.58 -25.38
CA GLU A 495 54.53 -15.01 -25.86
C GLU A 495 55.43 -13.79 -26.13
N GLU A 496 56.73 -14.00 -25.96
CA GLU A 496 57.72 -12.95 -26.26
C GLU A 496 57.72 -12.59 -27.74
N ASN A 497 57.96 -11.30 -28.02
CA ASN A 497 58.08 -10.73 -29.37
C ASN A 497 56.83 -10.98 -30.23
N CYS A 498 55.64 -10.83 -29.66
CA CYS A 498 54.38 -10.90 -30.40
C CYS A 498 53.83 -9.52 -30.73
N PHE A 499 52.99 -9.46 -31.78
CA PHE A 499 52.30 -8.29 -32.24
C PHE A 499 50.86 -8.60 -32.63
N CYS A 500 49.94 -7.71 -32.25
CA CYS A 500 48.61 -7.63 -32.84
C CYS A 500 48.21 -6.15 -33.02
N SER A 501 47.24 -5.89 -33.90
CA SER A 501 46.73 -4.54 -34.15
C SER A 501 45.98 -4.03 -32.93
N MET A 502 46.42 -2.94 -32.30
CA MET A 502 45.75 -2.33 -31.18
C MET A 502 44.33 -1.84 -31.51
N LYS A 503 44.06 -1.51 -32.76
CA LYS A 503 42.72 -1.16 -33.24
C LYS A 503 41.81 -2.40 -33.16
N GLU A 504 42.27 -3.54 -33.69
CA GLU A 504 41.53 -4.81 -33.63
C GLU A 504 41.38 -5.29 -32.20
N PHE A 505 42.42 -5.20 -31.37
CA PHE A 505 42.36 -5.51 -29.97
C PHE A 505 41.28 -4.73 -29.21
N ASN A 506 41.20 -3.39 -29.42
CA ASN A 506 40.18 -2.55 -28.82
C ASN A 506 38.78 -2.88 -29.33
N GLN A 507 38.61 -3.24 -30.59
CA GLN A 507 37.34 -3.71 -31.14
C GLN A 507 36.94 -5.04 -30.51
N LEU A 508 37.87 -5.97 -30.34
CA LEU A 508 37.64 -7.25 -29.73
C LEU A 508 37.25 -7.14 -28.26
N ARG A 509 37.95 -6.26 -27.51
CA ARG A 509 37.61 -5.92 -26.12
C ARG A 509 36.20 -5.38 -26.00
N ARG A 510 35.83 -4.45 -26.90
CA ARG A 510 34.48 -3.88 -26.89
C ARG A 510 33.43 -4.92 -27.17
N LYS A 511 33.64 -5.77 -28.16
CA LYS A 511 32.78 -6.92 -28.48
C LYS A 511 32.63 -7.84 -27.28
N ALA A 512 33.74 -8.14 -26.59
CA ALA A 512 33.70 -8.99 -25.39
C ALA A 512 32.82 -8.36 -24.30
N MET A 513 32.94 -7.05 -24.07
CA MET A 513 32.09 -6.35 -23.08
C MET A 513 30.62 -6.36 -23.49
N GLU A 514 30.30 -6.13 -24.77
CA GLU A 514 28.94 -6.18 -25.31
C GLU A 514 28.32 -7.57 -25.15
N ASP A 515 29.07 -8.63 -25.50
CA ASP A 515 28.63 -10.01 -25.36
C ASP A 515 28.44 -10.41 -23.89
N LEU A 516 29.36 -9.98 -23.00
CA LEU A 516 29.23 -10.24 -21.56
C LEU A 516 28.00 -9.53 -20.97
N GLN A 517 27.81 -8.25 -21.31
CA GLN A 517 26.65 -7.48 -20.87
C GLN A 517 25.36 -8.17 -21.30
N ARG A 518 25.27 -8.59 -22.57
CA ARG A 518 24.09 -9.29 -23.09
C ARG A 518 23.81 -10.58 -22.32
N VAL A 519 24.82 -11.41 -22.06
CA VAL A 519 24.65 -12.67 -21.34
C VAL A 519 24.20 -12.40 -19.90
N CYS A 520 24.81 -11.44 -19.20
CA CYS A 520 24.44 -11.10 -17.83
C CYS A 520 23.03 -10.48 -17.72
N SER A 521 22.61 -9.68 -18.70
CA SER A 521 21.31 -8.99 -18.67
C SER A 521 20.15 -9.85 -19.15
N THR A 522 20.41 -11.06 -19.71
CA THR A 522 19.37 -11.95 -20.25
C THR A 522 19.35 -13.33 -19.60
N GLN A 523 20.00 -13.49 -18.45
CA GLN A 523 20.19 -14.77 -17.80
C GLN A 523 18.89 -15.46 -17.33
N HIS A 524 17.85 -14.71 -17.07
CA HIS A 524 16.55 -15.19 -16.62
C HIS A 524 15.46 -15.10 -17.69
N ARG A 525 15.85 -14.91 -18.96
CA ARG A 525 14.87 -14.95 -20.06
C ARG A 525 14.16 -16.30 -20.09
N ARG A 526 12.83 -16.24 -20.24
CA ARG A 526 11.97 -17.41 -20.36
C ARG A 526 11.60 -17.66 -21.83
N LEU A 527 11.11 -18.85 -22.12
CA LEU A 527 10.56 -19.17 -23.43
C LEU A 527 9.30 -18.36 -23.69
N GLU A 528 9.00 -18.16 -24.97
CA GLU A 528 7.77 -17.50 -25.40
C GLU A 528 6.54 -18.23 -24.85
N VAL A 529 5.65 -17.44 -24.24
CA VAL A 529 4.39 -17.94 -23.69
C VAL A 529 3.28 -17.66 -24.69
N MET A 530 2.52 -18.70 -25.00
CA MET A 530 1.29 -18.58 -25.78
C MET A 530 0.13 -18.35 -24.81
N GLU A 531 -0.79 -17.46 -25.18
CA GLU A 531 -2.01 -17.30 -24.41
C GLU A 531 -2.76 -18.61 -24.36
N SER A 532 -2.96 -19.17 -23.17
CA SER A 532 -3.80 -20.34 -23.02
C SER A 532 -5.23 -19.97 -23.42
N GLU A 533 -5.87 -20.79 -24.25
CA GLU A 533 -7.28 -20.60 -24.57
C GLU A 533 -8.09 -20.25 -23.31
N GLN A 534 -8.98 -19.26 -23.48
CA GLN A 534 -9.81 -18.70 -22.40
C GLN A 534 -10.32 -19.79 -21.47
N SER A 535 -10.47 -19.45 -20.18
CA SER A 535 -11.01 -20.31 -19.13
C SER A 535 -12.07 -21.24 -19.66
N PRO A 536 -12.07 -22.54 -19.31
CA PRO A 536 -13.15 -23.41 -19.72
C PRO A 536 -14.46 -22.73 -19.37
N LYS A 537 -15.27 -22.41 -20.35
CA LYS A 537 -16.65 -22.00 -20.14
C LYS A 537 -17.29 -23.22 -19.45
N TYR A 538 -17.35 -23.17 -18.13
CA TYR A 538 -18.07 -24.23 -17.43
C TYR A 538 -19.50 -24.17 -17.92
N ALA A 539 -20.02 -25.35 -18.37
CA ALA A 539 -21.40 -25.45 -18.83
C ALA A 539 -22.30 -25.46 -17.58
N PHE A 540 -22.90 -24.32 -17.32
CA PHE A 540 -23.66 -24.07 -16.11
C PHE A 540 -25.17 -24.25 -16.33
N LYS A 541 -25.85 -24.68 -15.26
CA LYS A 541 -27.30 -24.66 -15.21
C LYS A 541 -27.73 -23.30 -14.67
N PRO A 542 -28.51 -22.49 -15.43
CA PRO A 542 -28.91 -21.16 -14.96
C PRO A 542 -29.67 -21.27 -13.63
N SER A 543 -29.27 -20.48 -12.64
CA SER A 543 -30.11 -20.22 -11.47
C SER A 543 -31.39 -19.51 -11.95
N GLN A 544 -32.57 -20.09 -11.67
CA GLN A 544 -33.86 -19.54 -12.09
C GLN A 544 -34.38 -18.50 -11.08
N ALA A 545 -33.52 -17.66 -10.50
CA ALA A 545 -33.97 -16.56 -9.65
C ALA A 545 -34.55 -15.44 -10.52
N SER A 546 -35.89 -15.30 -10.54
CA SER A 546 -36.54 -14.10 -11.10
C SER A 546 -36.62 -13.02 -10.02
N ALA A 547 -36.62 -11.75 -10.40
CA ALA A 547 -36.73 -10.61 -9.49
C ALA A 547 -38.00 -10.67 -8.59
N GLU A 548 -39.04 -11.36 -9.04
CA GLU A 548 -40.28 -11.58 -8.28
C GLU A 548 -40.12 -12.58 -7.14
N ASN A 549 -39.13 -13.48 -7.20
CA ASN A 549 -38.87 -14.51 -6.23
C ASN A 549 -37.64 -14.24 -5.34
N ALA A 550 -36.99 -13.07 -5.46
CA ALA A 550 -35.84 -12.70 -4.67
C ALA A 550 -36.19 -12.56 -3.19
N GLY A 551 -35.34 -13.14 -2.34
CA GLY A 551 -35.47 -13.00 -0.89
C GLY A 551 -35.14 -11.59 -0.41
N TRP A 552 -35.56 -11.26 0.82
CA TRP A 552 -35.18 -10.01 1.48
C TRP A 552 -34.45 -10.29 2.78
N ALA A 553 -33.30 -9.64 2.95
CA ALA A 553 -32.51 -9.70 4.17
C ALA A 553 -32.43 -8.32 4.84
N ALA A 554 -32.51 -8.31 6.16
CA ALA A 554 -32.29 -7.12 6.98
C ALA A 554 -31.03 -7.30 7.83
N LEU A 555 -29.97 -6.54 7.55
CA LEU A 555 -28.79 -6.44 8.41
C LEU A 555 -29.07 -5.39 9.49
N VAL A 556 -29.10 -5.82 10.74
CA VAL A 556 -29.43 -4.97 11.91
C VAL A 556 -28.21 -4.80 12.82
N SER A 557 -28.09 -3.59 13.38
CA SER A 557 -26.99 -3.15 14.25
C SER A 557 -27.46 -2.83 15.68
N THR A 558 -28.79 -2.71 15.92
CA THR A 558 -29.35 -2.43 17.24
C THR A 558 -30.50 -3.38 17.60
N LYS A 559 -30.86 -3.42 18.89
CA LYS A 559 -31.98 -4.24 19.39
C LYS A 559 -33.32 -3.72 18.87
N GLU A 560 -33.46 -2.42 18.73
CA GLU A 560 -34.65 -1.76 18.22
C GLU A 560 -34.89 -2.14 16.74
N GLN A 561 -33.83 -2.12 15.93
CA GLN A 561 -33.87 -2.58 14.55
C GLN A 561 -34.21 -4.08 14.45
N LEU A 562 -33.67 -4.90 15.35
CA LEU A 562 -34.03 -6.32 15.44
C LEU A 562 -35.53 -6.48 15.73
N GLN A 563 -36.09 -5.71 16.67
CA GLN A 563 -37.53 -5.81 16.98
C GLN A 563 -38.39 -5.38 15.77
N ALA A 564 -38.01 -4.31 15.07
CA ALA A 564 -38.67 -3.89 13.82
C ALA A 564 -38.64 -5.02 12.78
N ALA A 565 -37.47 -5.68 12.63
CA ALA A 565 -37.29 -6.75 11.67
C ALA A 565 -38.11 -7.99 12.03
N LEU A 566 -38.21 -8.39 13.32
CA LEU A 566 -38.96 -9.54 13.81
C LEU A 566 -40.47 -9.40 13.59
N VAL A 567 -41.03 -8.22 13.56
CA VAL A 567 -42.46 -7.97 13.32
C VAL A 567 -42.77 -7.70 11.83
N CYS A 568 -41.74 -7.56 10.99
CA CYS A 568 -41.94 -7.33 9.57
C CYS A 568 -42.17 -8.66 8.82
N GLY A 569 -43.36 -8.84 8.30
CA GLY A 569 -43.75 -10.09 7.58
C GLY A 569 -43.18 -10.21 6.14
N THR A 570 -42.34 -9.28 5.67
CA THR A 570 -41.86 -9.21 4.28
C THR A 570 -40.40 -9.57 4.09
N ILE A 571 -39.70 -9.96 5.15
CA ILE A 571 -38.31 -10.41 5.10
C ILE A 571 -38.22 -11.90 5.38
N SER A 572 -37.25 -12.55 4.77
CA SER A 572 -36.96 -13.99 4.98
C SER A 572 -35.76 -14.23 5.88
N ARG A 573 -34.87 -13.25 5.98
CA ARG A 573 -33.58 -13.37 6.67
C ARG A 573 -33.26 -12.14 7.50
N ILE A 574 -32.83 -12.32 8.74
CA ILE A 574 -32.25 -11.28 9.58
C ILE A 574 -30.77 -11.58 9.74
N GLU A 575 -29.92 -10.58 9.52
CA GLU A 575 -28.48 -10.65 9.69
C GLU A 575 -28.08 -9.78 10.88
N LEU A 576 -27.37 -10.36 11.84
CA LEU A 576 -26.89 -9.69 13.05
C LEU A 576 -25.45 -9.24 12.85
N ASP A 577 -25.18 -7.94 12.98
CA ASP A 577 -23.82 -7.42 12.82
C ASP A 577 -22.99 -7.63 14.11
N ALA A 578 -22.02 -8.54 14.08
CA ALA A 578 -21.15 -8.83 15.21
C ALA A 578 -20.24 -7.65 15.64
N ASP A 579 -20.18 -6.56 14.89
CA ASP A 579 -19.53 -5.34 15.36
C ASP A 579 -20.32 -4.63 16.47
N TYR A 580 -21.64 -4.87 16.56
CA TYR A 580 -22.55 -4.19 17.46
C TYR A 580 -23.13 -5.06 18.56
N PHE A 581 -23.17 -6.39 18.35
CA PHE A 581 -23.69 -7.34 19.32
C PHE A 581 -22.58 -8.17 19.96
N SER A 582 -22.64 -8.36 21.28
CA SER A 582 -21.79 -9.36 21.96
C SER A 582 -22.22 -10.79 21.60
N VAL A 583 -21.38 -11.79 21.88
CA VAL A 583 -21.68 -13.20 21.62
C VAL A 583 -22.96 -13.64 22.32
N GLU A 584 -23.18 -13.19 23.57
CA GLU A 584 -24.38 -13.44 24.34
C GLU A 584 -25.64 -12.82 23.71
N GLU A 585 -25.51 -11.59 23.21
CA GLU A 585 -26.61 -10.89 22.54
C GLU A 585 -26.93 -11.54 21.19
N LEU A 586 -25.90 -11.96 20.43
CA LEU A 586 -26.09 -12.75 19.20
C LEU A 586 -26.85 -14.02 19.45
N MET A 587 -26.51 -14.76 20.51
CA MET A 587 -27.22 -16.01 20.89
C MET A 587 -28.69 -15.75 21.22
N GLN A 588 -28.96 -14.69 21.99
CA GLN A 588 -30.35 -14.34 22.37
C GLN A 588 -31.14 -13.88 21.13
N ALA A 589 -30.54 -13.09 20.26
CA ALA A 589 -31.17 -12.63 19.03
C ALA A 589 -31.47 -13.76 18.06
N LEU A 590 -30.53 -14.70 17.88
CA LEU A 590 -30.77 -15.91 17.04
C LEU A 590 -31.95 -16.72 17.53
N HIS A 591 -32.08 -16.91 18.86
CA HIS A 591 -33.21 -17.61 19.42
C HIS A 591 -34.55 -16.93 19.07
N GLN A 592 -34.63 -15.58 19.21
CA GLN A 592 -35.81 -14.81 18.85
C GLN A 592 -36.16 -14.91 17.36
N ILE A 593 -35.13 -14.92 16.49
CA ILE A 593 -35.30 -15.07 15.04
C ILE A 593 -35.85 -16.47 14.69
N GLN A 594 -35.28 -17.50 15.29
CA GLN A 594 -35.71 -18.91 15.08
C GLN A 594 -37.13 -19.18 15.56
N GLU A 595 -37.55 -18.57 16.69
CA GLU A 595 -38.94 -18.66 17.17
C GLU A 595 -39.97 -18.09 16.16
N ARG A 596 -39.51 -17.18 15.26
CA ARG A 596 -40.35 -16.61 14.22
C ARG A 596 -40.23 -17.32 12.86
N THR A 597 -39.51 -18.45 12.79
CA THR A 597 -39.27 -19.23 11.57
C THR A 597 -38.57 -18.42 10.47
N LEU A 598 -37.80 -17.38 10.88
CA LEU A 598 -36.93 -16.61 10.00
C LEU A 598 -35.53 -17.18 10.00
N GLN A 599 -34.78 -16.97 8.91
CA GLN A 599 -33.37 -17.33 8.87
C GLN A 599 -32.55 -16.31 9.67
N GLY A 600 -31.71 -16.77 10.58
CA GLY A 600 -30.79 -15.97 11.37
C GLY A 600 -29.36 -16.15 10.91
N TYR A 601 -28.80 -15.08 10.25
CA TYR A 601 -27.41 -15.05 9.84
C TYR A 601 -26.61 -14.16 10.77
N ILE A 602 -25.29 -14.39 10.86
CA ILE A 602 -24.37 -13.50 11.57
C ILE A 602 -23.34 -12.92 10.58
N CYS A 603 -23.29 -11.60 10.48
CA CYS A 603 -22.20 -10.88 9.87
C CYS A 603 -21.01 -10.89 10.82
N LEU A 604 -19.89 -11.48 10.42
CA LEU A 604 -18.66 -11.50 11.22
C LEU A 604 -18.09 -10.07 11.43
N PRO A 605 -17.21 -9.86 12.42
CA PRO A 605 -16.59 -8.55 12.64
C PRO A 605 -15.93 -8.02 11.37
N SER A 606 -15.99 -6.72 11.12
CA SER A 606 -15.40 -6.13 9.90
C SER A 606 -13.87 -6.29 9.81
N ILE A 607 -13.21 -6.65 10.91
CA ILE A 607 -11.78 -6.90 11.04
C ILE A 607 -11.57 -8.15 11.87
N PHE A 608 -10.68 -9.04 11.45
CA PHE A 608 -10.34 -10.27 12.18
C PHE A 608 -8.83 -10.30 12.53
N ARG A 609 -8.48 -9.77 13.71
CA ARG A 609 -7.12 -9.82 14.27
C ARG A 609 -6.89 -11.14 15.04
N VAL A 610 -5.61 -11.43 15.33
CA VAL A 610 -5.21 -12.66 16.02
C VAL A 610 -5.85 -12.80 17.41
N ASP A 611 -5.96 -11.71 18.15
CA ASP A 611 -6.57 -11.66 19.50
C ASP A 611 -8.09 -11.85 19.49
N MET A 612 -8.74 -11.79 18.34
CA MET A 612 -10.18 -12.00 18.15
C MET A 612 -10.53 -13.46 17.83
N GLU A 613 -9.56 -14.36 17.67
CA GLU A 613 -9.80 -15.74 17.22
C GLU A 613 -10.81 -16.49 18.12
N ALA A 614 -10.71 -16.33 19.43
CA ALA A 614 -11.62 -16.99 20.37
C ALA A 614 -13.07 -16.52 20.20
N GLN A 615 -13.29 -15.23 19.97
CA GLN A 615 -14.63 -14.66 19.77
C GLN A 615 -15.21 -15.06 18.42
N VAL A 616 -14.42 -15.02 17.35
CA VAL A 616 -14.87 -15.48 16.02
C VAL A 616 -15.23 -16.96 16.06
N ARG A 617 -14.45 -17.79 16.76
CA ARG A 617 -14.76 -19.20 16.96
C ARG A 617 -16.08 -19.38 17.73
N ALA A 618 -16.27 -18.63 18.81
CA ALA A 618 -17.51 -18.66 19.58
C ALA A 618 -18.73 -18.24 18.74
N ILE A 619 -18.58 -17.28 17.82
CA ILE A 619 -19.65 -16.90 16.89
C ILE A 619 -20.05 -18.08 15.98
N PHE A 620 -19.10 -18.80 15.42
CA PHE A 620 -19.41 -20.00 14.60
C PHE A 620 -20.04 -21.16 15.42
N GLU A 621 -19.74 -21.21 16.71
CA GLU A 621 -20.35 -22.21 17.61
C GLU A 621 -21.83 -21.92 17.91
N LEU A 622 -22.33 -20.71 17.68
CA LEU A 622 -23.75 -20.34 17.85
C LEU A 622 -24.68 -21.06 16.85
N LYS A 623 -24.12 -21.66 15.78
CA LYS A 623 -24.88 -22.43 14.78
C LYS A 623 -26.03 -21.63 14.15
N ALA A 624 -25.71 -20.41 13.72
CA ALA A 624 -26.61 -19.63 12.88
C ALA A 624 -26.96 -20.39 11.59
N ASP A 625 -28.02 -19.98 10.89
CA ASP A 625 -28.41 -20.57 9.61
C ASP A 625 -27.40 -20.24 8.48
N GLY A 626 -26.58 -19.20 8.65
CA GLY A 626 -25.49 -18.86 7.76
C GLY A 626 -24.61 -17.73 8.32
N TYR A 627 -23.51 -17.42 7.63
CA TYR A 627 -22.56 -16.39 8.04
C TYR A 627 -22.17 -15.50 6.89
N VAL A 628 -22.00 -14.19 7.16
CA VAL A 628 -21.49 -13.21 6.19
C VAL A 628 -20.02 -12.92 6.52
N LEU A 629 -19.13 -13.25 5.59
CA LEU A 629 -17.68 -13.06 5.70
C LEU A 629 -17.30 -11.71 5.09
N ARG A 630 -16.43 -10.96 5.77
CA ARG A 630 -16.01 -9.62 5.37
C ARG A 630 -14.54 -9.51 5.01
N THR A 631 -13.73 -10.53 5.34
CA THR A 631 -12.29 -10.54 5.14
C THR A 631 -11.78 -11.87 4.59
N LEU A 632 -10.61 -11.84 3.94
CA LEU A 632 -9.94 -13.07 3.50
C LEU A 632 -9.47 -13.93 4.69
N ASP A 633 -9.21 -13.30 5.83
CA ASP A 633 -8.85 -14.00 7.06
C ASP A 633 -10.01 -14.85 7.57
N GLU A 634 -11.25 -14.36 7.47
CA GLU A 634 -12.46 -15.09 7.84
C GLU A 634 -12.76 -16.21 6.84
N LEU A 635 -12.54 -15.95 5.56
CA LEU A 635 -12.70 -16.95 4.51
C LEU A 635 -11.73 -18.12 4.72
N GLY A 636 -10.46 -17.83 5.01
CA GLY A 636 -9.47 -18.84 5.36
C GLY A 636 -9.81 -19.59 6.66
N PHE A 637 -10.35 -18.89 7.68
CA PHE A 637 -10.79 -19.50 8.93
C PHE A 637 -11.99 -20.46 8.70
N ALA A 638 -13.01 -20.00 7.97
CA ALA A 638 -14.19 -20.81 7.67
C ALA A 638 -13.81 -22.08 6.87
N LYS A 639 -12.90 -21.95 5.91
CA LYS A 639 -12.36 -23.09 5.15
C LYS A 639 -11.64 -24.08 6.07
N LYS A 640 -10.73 -23.60 6.92
CA LYS A 640 -9.95 -24.44 7.83
C LYS A 640 -10.81 -25.14 8.88
N CYS A 641 -11.85 -24.47 9.35
CA CYS A 641 -12.83 -25.04 10.30
C CYS A 641 -13.91 -25.88 9.63
N GLN A 642 -13.95 -25.94 8.30
CA GLN A 642 -14.96 -26.68 7.52
C GLN A 642 -16.38 -26.31 7.94
N ILE A 643 -16.68 -25.01 7.99
CA ILE A 643 -18.00 -24.51 8.38
C ILE A 643 -19.05 -25.03 7.40
N PRO A 644 -20.08 -25.79 7.88
CA PRO A 644 -21.05 -26.45 7.00
C PRO A 644 -22.23 -25.58 6.59
N GLN A 645 -22.40 -24.41 7.23
CA GLN A 645 -23.51 -23.49 6.94
C GLN A 645 -23.24 -22.68 5.71
N PRO A 646 -24.26 -22.16 5.01
CA PRO A 646 -24.12 -21.21 3.92
C PRO A 646 -23.27 -20.03 4.30
N LEU A 647 -22.38 -19.63 3.42
CA LEU A 647 -21.45 -18.51 3.60
C LEU A 647 -21.73 -17.44 2.54
N VAL A 648 -21.72 -16.19 2.96
CA VAL A 648 -21.86 -15.03 2.07
C VAL A 648 -20.56 -14.23 2.09
N CYS A 649 -19.89 -14.08 0.96
CA CYS A 649 -18.83 -13.09 0.81
C CYS A 649 -19.45 -11.70 0.69
N ASP A 650 -19.20 -10.81 1.67
CA ASP A 650 -19.62 -9.40 1.56
C ASP A 650 -18.85 -8.68 0.46
N SER A 651 -19.35 -7.55 -0.01
CA SER A 651 -18.75 -6.71 -1.05
C SER A 651 -17.31 -6.29 -0.77
N SER A 652 -16.85 -6.37 0.48
CA SER A 652 -15.46 -6.10 0.90
C SER A 652 -14.44 -7.17 0.48
N ILE A 653 -14.90 -8.36 0.05
CA ILE A 653 -14.02 -9.42 -0.50
C ILE A 653 -13.76 -9.21 -2.00
N TYR A 654 -14.44 -8.27 -2.61
CA TYR A 654 -14.20 -7.82 -4.00
C TYR A 654 -14.34 -8.91 -5.07
N ALA A 655 -15.51 -9.54 -5.20
CA ALA A 655 -15.89 -10.32 -6.39
C ALA A 655 -16.08 -9.35 -7.60
N TYR A 656 -14.98 -8.76 -8.08
CA TYR A 656 -15.00 -7.56 -8.93
C TYR A 656 -15.01 -7.86 -10.42
N ASN A 657 -14.65 -9.08 -10.80
CA ASN A 657 -14.58 -9.59 -12.18
C ASN A 657 -14.85 -11.09 -12.21
N ASP A 658 -15.05 -11.63 -13.39
CA ASP A 658 -15.39 -13.03 -13.61
C ASP A 658 -14.36 -13.99 -13.05
N ALA A 659 -13.06 -13.67 -13.18
CA ALA A 659 -11.99 -14.50 -12.67
C ALA A 659 -11.98 -14.56 -11.13
N ALA A 660 -12.31 -13.44 -10.45
CA ALA A 660 -12.45 -13.40 -9.00
C ALA A 660 -13.69 -14.21 -8.55
N VAL A 661 -14.81 -14.10 -9.26
CA VAL A 661 -16.02 -14.91 -9.01
C VAL A 661 -15.69 -16.39 -9.13
N MET A 662 -15.04 -16.80 -10.22
CA MET A 662 -14.62 -18.18 -10.46
C MET A 662 -13.68 -18.69 -9.36
N GLN A 663 -12.74 -17.87 -8.92
CA GLN A 663 -11.83 -18.23 -7.82
C GLN A 663 -12.60 -18.48 -6.51
N LEU A 664 -13.54 -17.61 -6.17
CA LEU A 664 -14.34 -17.73 -4.95
C LEU A 664 -15.29 -18.93 -5.01
N LEU A 665 -16.05 -19.10 -6.06
CA LEU A 665 -17.08 -20.16 -6.16
C LEU A 665 -16.49 -21.57 -6.35
N HIS A 666 -15.46 -21.71 -7.18
CA HIS A 666 -15.02 -23.05 -7.61
C HIS A 666 -13.66 -23.46 -7.07
N LYS A 667 -12.83 -22.53 -6.63
CA LYS A 667 -11.47 -22.81 -6.15
C LYS A 667 -11.23 -22.50 -4.69
N SER A 668 -12.15 -21.80 -4.02
CA SER A 668 -12.05 -21.53 -2.58
C SER A 668 -12.04 -22.81 -1.75
N GLY A 669 -12.72 -23.87 -2.22
CA GLY A 669 -12.93 -25.10 -1.46
C GLY A 669 -14.02 -24.97 -0.40
N LEU A 670 -14.84 -23.91 -0.45
CA LEU A 670 -16.00 -23.71 0.42
C LEU A 670 -17.26 -24.15 -0.32
N PRO A 671 -18.12 -24.96 0.31
CA PRO A 671 -19.44 -25.27 -0.22
C PRO A 671 -20.40 -24.09 -0.02
N ASP A 672 -21.41 -24.00 -0.86
CA ASP A 672 -22.56 -23.09 -0.74
C ASP A 672 -22.17 -21.63 -0.45
N LEU A 673 -21.31 -21.07 -1.31
CA LEU A 673 -20.81 -19.71 -1.19
C LEU A 673 -21.64 -18.74 -2.05
N HIS A 674 -22.26 -17.75 -1.38
CA HIS A 674 -22.96 -16.65 -2.02
C HIS A 674 -22.04 -15.43 -2.15
N LEU A 675 -22.33 -14.54 -3.10
CA LEU A 675 -21.52 -13.36 -3.35
C LEU A 675 -22.34 -12.07 -3.30
N THR A 676 -21.86 -11.07 -2.57
CA THR A 676 -22.47 -9.73 -2.58
C THR A 676 -21.86 -8.89 -3.70
N LEU A 677 -22.70 -8.27 -4.51
CA LEU A 677 -22.30 -7.40 -5.62
C LEU A 677 -21.40 -6.24 -5.12
N PRO A 678 -20.34 -5.92 -5.87
CA PRO A 678 -19.45 -4.80 -5.56
C PRO A 678 -20.16 -3.45 -5.60
N VAL A 679 -19.87 -2.58 -4.62
CA VAL A 679 -20.51 -1.26 -4.50
C VAL A 679 -19.90 -0.17 -5.39
N GLU A 680 -18.77 -0.46 -6.01
CA GLU A 680 -18.03 0.48 -6.88
C GLU A 680 -18.33 0.32 -8.37
N LEU A 681 -18.95 -0.77 -8.79
CA LEU A 681 -19.34 -1.00 -10.19
C LEU A 681 -20.65 -0.30 -10.52
N CYS A 682 -20.79 0.16 -11.78
CA CYS A 682 -22.04 0.71 -12.27
C CYS A 682 -23.01 -0.40 -12.70
N LYS A 683 -24.26 0.00 -13.00
CA LYS A 683 -25.33 -0.91 -13.41
C LYS A 683 -24.91 -1.86 -14.54
N ASP A 684 -24.34 -1.32 -15.61
CA ASP A 684 -23.99 -2.12 -16.79
C ASP A 684 -22.89 -3.13 -16.49
N GLU A 685 -21.88 -2.73 -15.71
CA GLU A 685 -20.79 -3.59 -15.23
C GLU A 685 -21.32 -4.68 -14.29
N LEU A 686 -22.26 -4.34 -13.40
CA LEU A 686 -22.91 -5.33 -12.52
C LEU A 686 -23.74 -6.34 -13.31
N GLN A 687 -24.53 -5.89 -14.29
CA GLN A 687 -25.34 -6.79 -15.10
C GLN A 687 -24.46 -7.69 -15.98
N GLU A 688 -23.35 -7.17 -16.51
CA GLU A 688 -22.36 -7.98 -17.22
C GLU A 688 -21.78 -9.07 -16.32
N LEU A 689 -21.33 -8.71 -15.12
CA LEU A 689 -20.79 -9.65 -14.12
C LEU A 689 -21.79 -10.76 -13.77
N ILE A 690 -23.07 -10.41 -13.58
CA ILE A 690 -24.14 -11.36 -13.31
C ILE A 690 -24.34 -12.31 -14.49
N ASN A 691 -24.42 -11.75 -15.72
CA ASN A 691 -24.68 -12.54 -16.92
C ASN A 691 -23.57 -13.52 -17.26
N GLN A 692 -22.30 -13.14 -16.97
CA GLN A 692 -21.14 -14.01 -17.17
C GLN A 692 -21.03 -15.11 -16.11
N ASN A 693 -21.69 -14.96 -14.96
CA ASN A 693 -21.65 -15.89 -13.83
C ASN A 693 -23.08 -16.33 -13.41
N PRO A 694 -23.81 -17.04 -14.25
CA PRO A 694 -25.23 -17.36 -14.00
C PRO A 694 -25.46 -18.35 -12.85
N ASP A 695 -24.43 -19.02 -12.38
CA ASP A 695 -24.52 -19.97 -11.24
C ASP A 695 -24.22 -19.30 -9.90
N ALA A 696 -23.73 -18.08 -9.92
CA ALA A 696 -23.46 -17.34 -8.71
C ALA A 696 -24.77 -16.97 -8.00
N PHE A 697 -24.85 -17.22 -6.73
CA PHE A 697 -25.95 -16.76 -5.89
C PHE A 697 -25.68 -15.31 -5.48
N TRP A 698 -26.28 -14.36 -6.22
CA TRP A 698 -25.99 -12.94 -6.04
C TRP A 698 -26.86 -12.28 -4.98
N GLU A 699 -26.23 -11.57 -4.05
CA GLU A 699 -26.87 -10.69 -3.10
C GLU A 699 -26.56 -9.23 -3.42
N TRP A 700 -27.52 -8.35 -3.23
CA TRP A 700 -27.35 -6.92 -3.55
C TRP A 700 -27.77 -6.01 -2.41
N ASN A 701 -26.85 -5.14 -1.97
CA ASN A 701 -27.14 -4.09 -1.00
C ASN A 701 -27.97 -2.98 -1.66
N VAL A 702 -29.27 -2.93 -1.44
CA VAL A 702 -30.19 -1.97 -2.06
C VAL A 702 -30.51 -0.78 -1.17
N TYR A 703 -30.21 -0.87 0.13
CA TYR A 703 -30.35 0.24 1.07
C TYR A 703 -29.27 0.19 2.14
N GLY A 704 -28.76 1.37 2.54
CA GLY A 704 -28.00 1.57 3.77
C GLY A 704 -26.87 2.59 3.69
N LYS A 705 -26.38 3.00 4.85
CA LYS A 705 -25.26 3.90 5.01
C LYS A 705 -23.95 3.15 4.71
N GLN A 706 -23.29 3.57 3.65
CA GLN A 706 -22.06 2.91 3.21
C GLN A 706 -20.91 3.16 4.18
N THR A 707 -20.33 2.11 4.73
CA THR A 707 -19.04 2.19 5.42
C THR A 707 -17.97 2.57 4.41
N VAL A 708 -17.35 3.73 4.60
CA VAL A 708 -16.34 4.27 3.69
C VAL A 708 -14.91 4.03 4.18
N MET A 709 -14.74 3.68 5.47
CA MET A 709 -13.43 3.47 6.03
C MET A 709 -13.49 2.63 7.30
N LEU A 710 -12.56 1.69 7.44
CA LEU A 710 -12.29 0.95 8.67
C LEU A 710 -10.91 1.33 9.18
N THR A 711 -10.76 1.62 10.46
CA THR A 711 -9.50 2.07 11.03
C THR A 711 -9.29 1.64 12.47
N THR A 712 -8.06 1.23 12.79
CA THR A 712 -7.63 0.97 14.18
C THR A 712 -7.53 2.27 14.99
N GLN A 713 -7.38 3.43 14.33
CA GLN A 713 -7.35 4.71 15.03
C GLN A 713 -8.72 5.01 15.65
N CYS A 714 -8.72 5.40 16.92
CA CYS A 714 -9.93 5.80 17.62
C CYS A 714 -9.99 7.34 17.71
N THR A 715 -10.89 7.94 16.92
CA THR A 715 -11.05 9.41 16.88
C THR A 715 -11.37 9.96 18.27
N ARG A 716 -12.22 9.29 19.03
CA ARG A 716 -12.57 9.71 20.40
C ARG A 716 -11.36 9.67 21.33
N ARG A 717 -10.58 8.58 21.31
CA ARG A 717 -9.34 8.51 22.12
C ARG A 717 -8.36 9.63 21.78
N ASN A 718 -8.29 9.97 20.50
CA ASN A 718 -7.37 11.00 20.00
C ASN A 718 -7.84 12.43 20.32
N THR A 719 -9.10 12.62 20.74
CA THR A 719 -9.69 13.94 21.08
C THR A 719 -9.99 14.09 22.57
N GLU A 720 -10.75 13.17 23.16
CA GLU A 720 -11.28 13.26 24.51
C GLU A 720 -10.70 12.22 25.49
N GLY A 721 -9.86 11.29 24.99
CA GLY A 721 -9.38 10.13 25.73
C GLY A 721 -10.32 8.93 25.60
N CYS A 722 -9.82 7.74 26.01
CA CYS A 722 -10.61 6.51 25.90
C CYS A 722 -11.76 6.50 26.90
N ARG A 723 -12.99 6.56 26.38
CA ARG A 723 -14.24 6.42 27.13
C ARG A 723 -15.09 5.39 26.38
N LYS A 724 -15.17 4.16 26.89
CA LYS A 724 -15.96 3.07 26.28
C LYS A 724 -17.46 3.42 26.25
N ASN A 725 -18.17 2.88 25.27
CA ASN A 725 -19.63 2.97 25.13
C ASN A 725 -20.20 4.42 25.16
N GLN A 726 -19.55 5.30 24.44
CA GLN A 726 -20.02 6.68 24.22
C GLN A 726 -20.72 6.78 22.86
N PRO A 727 -21.61 7.77 22.71
CA PRO A 727 -22.31 8.03 21.45
C PRO A 727 -21.38 8.21 20.27
N ASP A 728 -21.90 8.03 19.07
CA ASP A 728 -21.16 8.22 17.84
C ASP A 728 -20.70 9.68 17.67
N LEU A 729 -19.66 9.85 16.87
CA LEU A 729 -19.15 11.17 16.48
C LEU A 729 -19.49 11.43 15.01
N THR A 730 -19.62 12.72 14.66
CA THR A 730 -19.79 13.14 13.27
C THR A 730 -18.62 14.03 12.83
N LEU A 731 -17.97 13.65 11.72
CA LEU A 731 -17.03 14.51 10.99
C LEU A 731 -17.79 15.29 9.92
N VAL A 732 -17.54 16.59 9.85
CA VAL A 732 -18.11 17.46 8.81
C VAL A 732 -16.97 18.14 8.08
N ASN A 733 -16.95 18.03 6.75
CA ASN A 733 -15.94 18.69 5.90
C ASN A 733 -16.37 20.12 5.53
N SER A 734 -15.49 20.86 4.83
CA SER A 734 -15.75 22.22 4.35
C SER A 734 -16.90 22.30 3.33
N PHE A 735 -17.28 21.19 2.71
CA PHE A 735 -18.42 21.08 1.78
C PHE A 735 -19.73 20.75 2.49
N ARG A 736 -19.71 20.58 3.83
CA ARG A 736 -20.82 20.18 4.70
C ARG A 736 -21.26 18.72 4.54
N ASP A 737 -20.44 17.87 3.90
CA ASP A 737 -20.70 16.45 3.94
C ASP A 737 -20.42 15.90 5.32
N ALA A 738 -21.33 15.08 5.83
CA ALA A 738 -21.28 14.51 7.17
C ALA A 738 -20.95 13.00 7.12
N TYR A 739 -20.07 12.58 8.00
CA TYR A 739 -19.63 11.18 8.13
C TYR A 739 -19.74 10.76 9.59
N GLY A 740 -20.53 9.72 9.86
CA GLY A 740 -20.63 9.15 11.19
C GLY A 740 -19.39 8.31 11.53
N ILE A 741 -18.98 8.35 12.78
CA ILE A 741 -17.92 7.49 13.33
C ILE A 741 -18.50 6.62 14.43
N HIS A 742 -18.68 5.35 14.16
CA HIS A 742 -19.02 4.36 15.17
C HIS A 742 -17.76 3.72 15.73
N THR A 743 -17.63 3.69 17.06
CA THR A 743 -16.51 3.04 17.74
C THR A 743 -16.88 1.64 18.18
N VAL A 744 -16.35 0.63 17.50
CA VAL A 744 -16.52 -0.79 17.87
C VAL A 744 -15.62 -1.09 19.07
N CYS A 745 -16.10 -0.75 20.27
CA CYS A 745 -15.32 -0.79 21.51
C CYS A 745 -14.89 -2.21 21.92
N GLN A 746 -15.65 -3.23 21.57
CA GLN A 746 -15.32 -4.64 21.87
C GLN A 746 -14.06 -5.11 21.12
N PHE A 747 -13.82 -4.58 19.92
CA PHE A 747 -12.67 -4.93 19.05
C PHE A 747 -11.69 -3.77 18.83
N CYS A 748 -12.00 -2.62 19.41
CA CYS A 748 -11.13 -1.42 19.41
C CYS A 748 -10.74 -0.90 18.01
N TYR A 749 -11.73 -0.73 17.13
CA TYR A 749 -11.58 -0.04 15.84
C TYR A 749 -12.77 0.89 15.56
N ASN A 750 -12.62 1.81 14.62
CA ASN A 750 -13.69 2.70 14.17
C ASN A 750 -14.19 2.34 12.77
N LYS A 751 -15.51 2.44 12.60
CA LYS A 751 -16.19 2.44 11.28
C LYS A 751 -16.56 3.89 10.95
N ILE A 752 -16.13 4.38 9.82
CA ILE A 752 -16.57 5.69 9.29
C ILE A 752 -17.55 5.41 8.17
N TYR A 753 -18.73 6.00 8.22
CA TYR A 753 -19.80 5.78 7.27
C TYR A 753 -20.42 7.10 6.79
N GLN A 754 -20.96 7.08 5.58
CA GLN A 754 -21.72 8.23 5.05
C GLN A 754 -23.04 8.38 5.83
N LYS A 755 -23.38 9.59 6.25
CA LYS A 755 -24.67 9.84 6.90
C LYS A 755 -25.85 9.70 5.93
N LEU A 756 -25.63 10.01 4.66
CA LEU A 756 -26.65 9.86 3.63
C LEU A 756 -26.68 8.38 3.15
N PRO A 757 -27.80 7.65 3.33
CA PRO A 757 -27.91 6.28 2.91
C PRO A 757 -27.97 6.18 1.37
N VAL A 758 -27.31 5.16 0.82
CA VAL A 758 -27.54 4.70 -0.56
C VAL A 758 -28.94 4.09 -0.61
N ASN A 759 -29.75 4.52 -1.59
CA ASN A 759 -31.09 4.02 -1.81
C ASN A 759 -31.28 3.56 -3.26
N LEU A 760 -31.37 2.25 -3.45
CA LEU A 760 -31.59 1.58 -4.73
C LEU A 760 -32.90 0.79 -4.74
N LEU A 761 -33.81 1.08 -3.81
CA LEU A 761 -35.06 0.33 -3.67
C LEU A 761 -35.96 0.38 -4.92
N GLU A 762 -35.97 1.52 -5.62
CA GLU A 762 -36.70 1.67 -6.87
C GLU A 762 -35.99 1.04 -8.07
N GLN A 763 -34.64 0.95 -8.01
CA GLN A 763 -33.78 0.42 -9.06
C GLN A 763 -33.65 -1.10 -9.05
N ARG A 764 -34.26 -1.81 -8.07
CA ARG A 764 -34.10 -3.27 -7.90
C ARG A 764 -34.49 -4.09 -9.14
N SER A 765 -35.44 -3.59 -9.95
CA SER A 765 -35.83 -4.23 -11.21
C SER A 765 -34.87 -3.95 -12.39
N GLU A 766 -33.82 -3.17 -12.18
CA GLU A 766 -32.84 -2.82 -13.21
C GLU A 766 -31.69 -3.84 -13.32
N LEU A 767 -31.56 -4.76 -12.35
CA LEU A 767 -30.67 -5.91 -12.42
C LEU A 767 -31.48 -7.19 -12.36
N ASP A 768 -31.12 -8.14 -13.23
CA ASP A 768 -31.74 -9.47 -13.29
C ASP A 768 -30.95 -10.46 -12.41
N SER A 769 -31.58 -11.60 -12.10
CA SER A 769 -30.95 -12.75 -11.41
C SER A 769 -30.35 -12.43 -10.03
N ILE A 770 -30.97 -11.52 -9.30
CA ILE A 770 -30.66 -11.26 -7.89
C ILE A 770 -31.41 -12.25 -7.00
N ALA A 771 -30.71 -12.96 -6.16
CA ALA A 771 -31.29 -13.94 -5.23
C ALA A 771 -31.76 -13.28 -3.92
N VAL A 772 -31.04 -12.29 -3.39
CA VAL A 772 -31.38 -11.60 -2.15
C VAL A 772 -31.11 -10.10 -2.25
N TYR A 773 -32.12 -9.30 -1.92
CA TYR A 773 -31.98 -7.88 -1.68
C TYR A 773 -31.71 -7.65 -0.18
N ARG A 774 -30.59 -7.00 0.12
CA ARG A 774 -30.15 -6.69 1.48
C ARG A 774 -30.43 -5.24 1.85
N LEU A 775 -31.09 -5.03 3.00
CA LEU A 775 -31.30 -3.73 3.65
C LEU A 775 -30.35 -3.64 4.84
N ARG A 776 -29.47 -2.65 4.85
CA ARG A 776 -28.44 -2.48 5.86
C ARG A 776 -28.76 -1.30 6.75
N PHE A 777 -29.15 -1.55 8.00
CA PHE A 777 -29.46 -0.55 8.99
C PHE A 777 -28.25 -0.24 9.86
N THR A 778 -28.05 1.03 10.23
CA THR A 778 -26.89 1.51 11.00
C THR A 778 -27.33 2.25 12.27
N ASP A 779 -27.94 3.43 12.12
CA ASP A 779 -28.38 4.31 13.19
C ASP A 779 -29.88 4.72 13.03
N GLU A 780 -30.61 4.06 12.12
CA GLU A 780 -32.05 4.19 11.98
C GLU A 780 -32.74 3.67 13.26
N ASP A 781 -33.75 4.40 13.72
CA ASP A 781 -34.58 3.96 14.84
C ASP A 781 -35.59 2.88 14.46
N GLU A 782 -36.38 2.40 15.42
CA GLU A 782 -37.35 1.31 15.22
C GLU A 782 -38.42 1.72 14.20
N GLU A 783 -38.94 2.94 14.27
CA GLU A 783 -40.01 3.43 13.37
C GLU A 783 -39.51 3.59 11.92
N GLU A 784 -38.35 4.20 11.75
CA GLU A 784 -37.74 4.35 10.43
C GLU A 784 -37.38 3.01 9.82
N THR A 785 -36.79 2.11 10.64
CA THR A 785 -36.46 0.75 10.21
C THR A 785 -37.71 0.00 9.75
N LEU A 786 -38.79 0.03 10.54
CA LEU A 786 -40.03 -0.62 10.19
C LEU A 786 -40.67 -0.02 8.91
N ARG A 787 -40.66 1.30 8.77
CA ARG A 787 -41.13 2.01 7.57
C ARG A 787 -40.40 1.54 6.32
N ILE A 788 -39.06 1.46 6.36
CA ILE A 788 -38.25 1.01 5.22
C ILE A 788 -38.53 -0.46 4.93
N LEU A 789 -38.59 -1.30 5.95
CA LEU A 789 -38.85 -2.74 5.82
C LEU A 789 -40.22 -3.03 5.19
N GLN A 790 -41.27 -2.32 5.58
CA GLN A 790 -42.63 -2.55 5.12
C GLN A 790 -42.94 -1.89 3.78
N ARG A 791 -42.57 -0.61 3.65
CA ARG A 791 -42.94 0.22 2.50
C ARG A 791 -41.93 0.16 1.37
N ARG A 792 -40.70 -0.29 1.66
CA ARG A 792 -39.57 -0.25 0.71
C ARG A 792 -39.31 1.17 0.16
N MET A 793 -39.48 2.17 1.04
CA MET A 793 -39.27 3.59 0.73
C MET A 793 -38.34 4.20 1.74
N ALA A 794 -37.42 5.02 1.29
CA ALA A 794 -36.48 5.79 2.12
C ALA A 794 -36.39 7.23 1.61
N ASP A 795 -36.07 8.16 2.50
CA ASP A 795 -36.05 9.62 2.21
C ASP A 795 -34.72 10.06 1.59
N SER A 796 -34.13 9.25 0.72
CA SER A 796 -32.85 9.52 0.06
C SER A 796 -32.93 9.17 -1.43
N ASP A 797 -32.47 10.09 -2.27
CA ASP A 797 -32.30 9.85 -3.71
C ASP A 797 -30.86 9.47 -4.08
N TYR A 798 -29.98 9.26 -3.09
CA TYR A 798 -28.58 8.96 -3.32
C TYR A 798 -28.38 7.51 -3.74
N GLN A 799 -27.91 7.31 -4.96
CA GLN A 799 -27.73 5.98 -5.58
C GLN A 799 -26.28 5.46 -5.52
N GLY A 800 -25.43 6.06 -4.69
CA GLY A 800 -24.03 5.65 -4.63
C GLY A 800 -23.34 5.75 -5.98
N ARG A 801 -22.72 4.64 -6.43
CA ARG A 801 -22.02 4.55 -7.72
C ARG A 801 -22.79 3.80 -8.82
N PHE A 802 -23.99 3.36 -8.51
CA PHE A 802 -24.81 2.53 -9.41
C PHE A 802 -24.99 3.12 -10.84
N ARG A 803 -25.13 4.45 -10.97
CA ARG A 803 -25.30 5.10 -12.29
C ARG A 803 -23.98 5.42 -13.00
N LYS A 804 -22.94 5.77 -12.28
CA LYS A 804 -21.72 6.34 -12.87
C LYS A 804 -20.49 5.45 -12.74
N GLY A 805 -20.52 4.47 -11.86
CA GLY A 805 -19.35 3.63 -11.57
C GLY A 805 -18.15 4.42 -11.07
N MET A 806 -16.99 3.85 -11.28
CA MET A 806 -15.69 4.41 -10.89
C MET A 806 -14.81 4.64 -12.11
N GLU A 807 -14.05 5.73 -12.04
CA GLU A 807 -12.97 5.97 -12.99
C GLU A 807 -11.84 4.95 -12.86
#